data_6c804f5ce143b2e1091b1800105e3750
#
_entry.id   6c804f5ce143b2e1091b1800105e3750
#
_cell.length_a   1.000
_cell.length_b   1.000
_cell.length_c   1.000
_cell.angle_alpha   90.00
_cell.angle_beta   90.00
_cell.angle_gamma   90.00
#
_symmetry.space_group_name_H-M   'P 1'
#
loop_
_entity.id
_entity.type
_entity.pdbx_description
1 polymer ?
#
loop_
_entity_poly.entity_id
_entity_poly.type
_entity_poly.pdbx_seq_one_letter_code
_entity_poly.pdbx_strand_id
1 'polypeptide(L)'
;MVKYVYDFSEGDKSMKDLLGGKGANLAEMTKLGLPVPPGFTITTEACRVYLHDGTAPESLDTEVTVALRKVEEEMGRKLGDPKDPLLVSVRSGAKFSMPGMMETVLNIGLNDESVHGLAEVSGNERFAWDSYRRLVQMFGKTVLDIDGDLFSDALDNMKKERGVKGDTELNAEDLKGLVDIFKTIVYEQTGEEFPQDPRTQMDMAIEAVFRSWNTERARIYRRRERIPHDLGTAVNICTMVFGNMGENSGTGVCFTRDPSTGHSGVYGDYLENAQGEDVVAGIRNTLSLADLEKINKPVYDELRGIMHKLETHYRDLCDIEFTIERGKLWMLQTRVGKRTAAAAFRVAVQLVDEKLITRDEALGRVTGDQLTQLMFPQFDASASKELIARGMAASPGAAVGRIVFNNAQAEASAAAGVKCVLVRRETNPDDLPGMVAAEGVLTARGGKTSHAAVVARGMGKTCVCGAEALEIDAEAGTVTVAGRVLTGEDVIAIDGQTGEIFLGEVPVTDSPVTTYLSHGLEAGLAAAAGDPGTSELIEAVHRILTHADEVRRLQVRANADTPEDSQRALEFGAQGIGLCRTEHMFLGSRRPLVERVILSEEGSAERQEAFDALEKLQKEDFLAMLEVMDGKSMTVRLIDPPLHEFLPQLTELEVKVALAKAAGTVDPADEEMLVTVRRFHEQNPMLGLRGVRLGIYLPGLFALQMRALCEAAAELVARGKDPRPEIMVPLVGSVRELQLIREEGEQIIASVAADKGVDLSGVTIGAMIELPRAAMTAEDLAEEADFFSFGTNDLTQTVWGFSRDDVEGVFFPQYIEGGIFGVSPFESIDVHGVGTVVAEGVRRARSTKPDIKLGVCGEHGGDPASIHFFHKVGLNYVSCSPFRVPVARLEAGRAAVEDHVAL
;
A
#
# COMPACT_ATOMS: atom_id res chain seq x y z
N MET A 1 -39.36 7.03 -13.77
CA MET A 1 -38.81 5.67 -13.95
C MET A 1 -37.30 5.78 -13.93
N VAL A 2 -36.63 4.85 -13.29
CA VAL A 2 -35.16 4.79 -13.33
C VAL A 2 -34.75 4.38 -14.74
N LYS A 3 -33.73 5.04 -15.30
CA LYS A 3 -33.19 4.72 -16.62
C LYS A 3 -31.97 3.82 -16.45
N TYR A 4 -31.99 2.64 -17.08
CA TYR A 4 -30.95 1.63 -16.96
C TYR A 4 -30.01 1.55 -18.16
N VAL A 5 -30.39 2.11 -19.32
CA VAL A 5 -29.60 2.04 -20.56
C VAL A 5 -29.28 3.43 -21.07
N TYR A 6 -27.99 3.65 -21.34
CA TYR A 6 -27.47 4.92 -21.87
C TYR A 6 -26.71 4.67 -23.17
N ASP A 7 -27.10 5.33 -24.24
CA ASP A 7 -26.30 5.43 -25.46
C ASP A 7 -24.95 6.10 -25.16
N PHE A 8 -23.90 5.75 -25.90
CA PHE A 8 -22.58 6.40 -25.67
C PHE A 8 -22.60 7.92 -25.88
N SER A 9 -23.58 8.46 -26.62
CA SER A 9 -23.78 9.89 -26.75
C SER A 9 -24.45 10.58 -25.54
N GLU A 10 -25.01 9.82 -24.60
CA GLU A 10 -25.79 10.34 -23.47
C GLU A 10 -25.01 10.45 -22.15
N GLY A 11 -23.78 9.98 -22.11
CA GLY A 11 -22.96 9.97 -20.89
C GLY A 11 -21.73 10.86 -20.98
N ASP A 12 -20.95 10.89 -19.90
CA ASP A 12 -19.63 11.49 -19.84
C ASP A 12 -18.75 10.90 -18.71
N LYS A 13 -17.49 11.33 -18.63
CA LYS A 13 -16.49 10.82 -17.68
C LYS A 13 -16.85 11.02 -16.20
N SER A 14 -17.80 11.90 -15.86
CA SER A 14 -18.26 12.12 -14.47
C SER A 14 -19.18 11.01 -13.98
N MET A 15 -19.79 10.25 -14.90
CA MET A 15 -20.81 9.25 -14.60
C MET A 15 -20.24 7.84 -14.29
N LYS A 16 -19.02 7.76 -13.75
CA LYS A 16 -18.36 6.46 -13.46
C LYS A 16 -19.11 5.59 -12.44
N ASP A 17 -19.85 6.20 -11.52
CA ASP A 17 -20.67 5.46 -10.56
C ASP A 17 -21.80 4.70 -11.23
N LEU A 18 -22.37 5.28 -12.27
CA LEU A 18 -23.53 4.74 -13.00
C LEU A 18 -23.14 3.90 -14.21
N LEU A 19 -22.18 4.40 -15.02
CA LEU A 19 -21.78 3.77 -16.28
C LEU A 19 -20.52 2.88 -16.14
N GLY A 20 -19.93 2.83 -14.96
CA GLY A 20 -18.62 2.21 -14.77
C GLY A 20 -17.49 3.02 -15.43
N GLY A 21 -16.26 2.62 -15.20
CA GLY A 21 -15.11 3.32 -15.78
C GLY A 21 -15.04 3.22 -17.31
N LYS A 22 -15.35 2.03 -17.86
CA LYS A 22 -15.30 1.80 -19.31
C LYS A 22 -16.43 2.53 -20.03
N GLY A 23 -17.68 2.42 -19.56
CA GLY A 23 -18.85 3.07 -20.17
C GLY A 23 -18.73 4.61 -20.15
N ALA A 24 -18.34 5.16 -19.02
CA ALA A 24 -18.12 6.61 -18.89
C ALA A 24 -17.03 7.12 -19.86
N ASN A 25 -15.95 6.37 -20.05
CA ASN A 25 -14.88 6.77 -20.97
C ASN A 25 -15.27 6.56 -22.45
N LEU A 26 -16.05 5.52 -22.80
CA LEU A 26 -16.61 5.37 -24.14
C LEU A 26 -17.54 6.55 -24.48
N ALA A 27 -18.40 6.93 -23.54
CA ALA A 27 -19.27 8.09 -23.72
C ALA A 27 -18.46 9.39 -23.88
N GLU A 28 -17.42 9.58 -23.06
CA GLU A 28 -16.56 10.77 -23.17
C GLU A 28 -15.84 10.85 -24.51
N MET A 29 -15.29 9.73 -25.01
CA MET A 29 -14.65 9.68 -26.32
C MET A 29 -15.64 9.98 -27.44
N THR A 30 -16.88 9.46 -27.36
CA THR A 30 -17.96 9.77 -28.32
C THR A 30 -18.29 11.26 -28.30
N LYS A 31 -18.43 11.85 -27.13
CA LYS A 31 -18.69 13.29 -26.95
C LYS A 31 -17.56 14.16 -27.51
N LEU A 32 -16.33 13.68 -27.46
CA LEU A 32 -15.15 14.34 -28.06
C LEU A 32 -15.12 14.18 -29.59
N GLY A 33 -16.06 13.44 -30.19
CA GLY A 33 -16.09 13.19 -31.63
C GLY A 33 -14.99 12.24 -32.11
N LEU A 34 -14.51 11.34 -31.26
CA LEU A 34 -13.55 10.30 -31.64
C LEU A 34 -14.27 9.13 -32.31
N PRO A 35 -13.58 8.37 -33.16
CA PRO A 35 -14.16 7.22 -33.86
C PRO A 35 -14.38 6.03 -32.90
N VAL A 36 -15.42 6.08 -32.11
CA VAL A 36 -15.85 5.02 -31.21
C VAL A 36 -16.88 4.15 -31.93
N PRO A 37 -16.76 2.80 -31.89
CA PRO A 37 -17.82 1.94 -32.42
C PRO A 37 -19.16 2.21 -31.71
N PRO A 38 -20.27 2.36 -32.39
CA PRO A 38 -21.58 2.61 -31.79
C PRO A 38 -21.94 1.55 -30.75
N GLY A 39 -22.63 1.98 -29.69
CA GLY A 39 -23.02 1.09 -28.62
C GLY A 39 -23.73 1.80 -27.49
N PHE A 40 -24.01 1.07 -26.44
CA PHE A 40 -24.67 1.56 -25.23
C PHE A 40 -24.18 0.88 -23.96
N THR A 41 -24.45 1.51 -22.83
CA THR A 41 -24.08 1.01 -21.51
C THR A 41 -25.31 0.71 -20.68
N ILE A 42 -25.38 -0.49 -20.11
CA ILE A 42 -26.32 -0.87 -19.06
C ILE A 42 -25.69 -0.52 -17.71
N THR A 43 -26.44 0.16 -16.86
CA THR A 43 -25.91 0.78 -15.64
C THR A 43 -25.52 -0.21 -14.55
N THR A 44 -24.67 0.22 -13.63
CA THR A 44 -24.36 -0.51 -12.39
C THR A 44 -25.60 -0.74 -11.52
N GLU A 45 -26.62 0.14 -11.61
CA GLU A 45 -27.88 -0.01 -10.88
C GLU A 45 -28.68 -1.22 -11.38
N ALA A 46 -28.71 -1.47 -12.69
CA ALA A 46 -29.34 -2.66 -13.24
C ALA A 46 -28.67 -3.94 -12.69
N CYS A 47 -27.34 -3.94 -12.60
CA CYS A 47 -26.60 -5.04 -11.99
C CYS A 47 -26.96 -5.22 -10.52
N ARG A 48 -27.04 -4.15 -9.74
CA ARG A 48 -27.39 -4.23 -8.31
C ARG A 48 -28.78 -4.80 -8.09
N VAL A 49 -29.77 -4.38 -8.91
CA VAL A 49 -31.11 -4.95 -8.88
C VAL A 49 -31.08 -6.44 -9.21
N TYR A 50 -30.39 -6.83 -10.28
CA TYR A 50 -30.25 -8.22 -10.65
C TYR A 50 -29.61 -9.08 -9.55
N LEU A 51 -28.55 -8.58 -8.92
CA LEU A 51 -27.85 -9.31 -7.84
C LEU A 51 -28.67 -9.41 -6.56
N HIS A 52 -29.58 -8.47 -6.31
CA HIS A 52 -30.45 -8.46 -5.13
C HIS A 52 -31.70 -9.30 -5.36
N ASP A 53 -32.39 -9.11 -6.50
CA ASP A 53 -33.71 -9.70 -6.77
C ASP A 53 -33.63 -11.04 -7.51
N GLY A 54 -32.44 -11.38 -8.06
CA GLY A 54 -32.22 -12.57 -8.89
C GLY A 54 -32.78 -12.46 -10.32
N THR A 55 -33.38 -11.32 -10.66
CA THR A 55 -33.97 -11.02 -11.97
C THR A 55 -33.63 -9.62 -12.43
N ALA A 56 -33.53 -9.43 -13.73
CA ALA A 56 -33.30 -8.11 -14.32
C ALA A 56 -34.48 -7.14 -14.07
N PRO A 57 -34.25 -5.82 -14.02
CA PRO A 57 -35.34 -4.85 -13.92
C PRO A 57 -36.38 -5.00 -15.05
N GLU A 58 -37.67 -4.87 -14.75
CA GLU A 58 -38.75 -5.03 -15.74
C GLU A 58 -38.59 -4.18 -17.01
N SER A 59 -38.08 -2.97 -16.89
CA SER A 59 -37.90 -2.07 -18.05
C SER A 59 -36.66 -2.36 -18.89
N LEU A 60 -35.71 -3.18 -18.36
CA LEU A 60 -34.38 -3.37 -18.98
C LEU A 60 -34.50 -3.95 -20.40
N ASP A 61 -35.31 -4.96 -20.61
CA ASP A 61 -35.50 -5.61 -21.93
C ASP A 61 -35.97 -4.60 -22.97
N THR A 62 -36.95 -3.76 -22.61
CA THR A 62 -37.48 -2.71 -23.50
C THR A 62 -36.42 -1.66 -23.80
N GLU A 63 -35.68 -1.19 -22.79
CA GLU A 63 -34.59 -0.19 -22.94
C GLU A 63 -33.45 -0.73 -23.82
N VAL A 64 -33.03 -1.98 -23.61
CA VAL A 64 -32.02 -2.68 -24.44
C VAL A 64 -32.50 -2.81 -25.90
N THR A 65 -33.78 -3.16 -26.12
CA THR A 65 -34.35 -3.27 -27.46
C THR A 65 -34.35 -1.94 -28.21
N VAL A 66 -34.67 -0.85 -27.52
CA VAL A 66 -34.64 0.50 -28.11
C VAL A 66 -33.18 0.93 -28.42
N ALA A 67 -32.27 0.68 -27.50
CA ALA A 67 -30.85 1.05 -27.70
C ALA A 67 -30.22 0.20 -28.85
N LEU A 68 -30.48 -1.10 -28.90
CA LEU A 68 -30.00 -1.96 -29.96
C LEU A 68 -30.49 -1.51 -31.34
N ARG A 69 -31.77 -1.15 -31.44
CA ARG A 69 -32.35 -0.63 -32.71
C ARG A 69 -31.63 0.61 -33.20
N LYS A 70 -31.26 1.55 -32.29
CA LYS A 70 -30.46 2.73 -32.64
C LYS A 70 -29.10 2.34 -33.21
N VAL A 71 -28.40 1.39 -32.56
CA VAL A 71 -27.12 0.88 -33.06
C VAL A 71 -27.26 0.22 -34.43
N GLU A 72 -28.33 -0.57 -34.65
CA GLU A 72 -28.64 -1.18 -35.95
C GLU A 72 -28.88 -0.14 -37.04
N GLU A 73 -29.64 0.92 -36.73
CA GLU A 73 -29.91 2.03 -37.66
C GLU A 73 -28.63 2.80 -38.00
N GLU A 74 -27.78 3.10 -37.00
CA GLU A 74 -26.50 3.81 -37.19
C GLU A 74 -25.52 2.99 -38.03
N MET A 75 -25.46 1.68 -37.81
CA MET A 75 -24.58 0.77 -38.53
C MET A 75 -25.18 0.31 -39.90
N GLY A 76 -26.47 0.49 -40.12
CA GLY A 76 -27.18 0.01 -41.31
C GLY A 76 -27.24 -1.51 -41.41
N ARG A 77 -27.08 -2.23 -40.29
CA ARG A 77 -27.04 -3.70 -40.19
C ARG A 77 -27.91 -4.18 -39.03
N LYS A 78 -28.34 -5.41 -39.04
CA LYS A 78 -29.11 -6.01 -37.94
C LYS A 78 -28.27 -7.06 -37.19
N LEU A 79 -28.52 -7.19 -35.93
CA LEU A 79 -27.85 -8.18 -35.07
C LEU A 79 -28.15 -9.61 -35.64
N GLY A 80 -27.06 -10.29 -36.01
CA GLY A 80 -27.15 -11.65 -36.57
C GLY A 80 -27.80 -11.77 -37.93
N ASP A 81 -27.85 -10.70 -38.74
CA ASP A 81 -28.38 -10.77 -40.11
C ASP A 81 -27.65 -11.87 -40.92
N PRO A 82 -28.39 -12.77 -41.61
CA PRO A 82 -27.76 -13.85 -42.36
C PRO A 82 -26.85 -13.42 -43.52
N LYS A 83 -26.99 -12.16 -44.02
CA LYS A 83 -26.23 -11.67 -45.17
C LYS A 83 -25.13 -10.69 -44.80
N ASP A 84 -25.43 -9.76 -43.91
CA ASP A 84 -24.45 -8.75 -43.39
C ASP A 84 -24.68 -8.55 -41.90
N PRO A 85 -24.19 -9.46 -41.07
CA PRO A 85 -24.46 -9.44 -39.63
C PRO A 85 -23.83 -8.27 -38.92
N LEU A 86 -24.62 -7.53 -38.12
CA LEU A 86 -24.11 -6.77 -37.03
C LEU A 86 -23.70 -7.75 -35.93
N LEU A 87 -22.45 -7.59 -35.44
CA LEU A 87 -21.95 -8.34 -34.32
C LEU A 87 -21.63 -7.38 -33.19
N VAL A 88 -21.85 -7.79 -31.93
CA VAL A 88 -21.58 -6.97 -30.77
C VAL A 88 -20.71 -7.71 -29.76
N SER A 89 -20.00 -6.95 -28.95
CA SER A 89 -19.34 -7.43 -27.74
C SER A 89 -20.15 -7.03 -26.53
N VAL A 90 -20.17 -7.91 -25.52
CA VAL A 90 -20.76 -7.67 -24.19
C VAL A 90 -19.62 -7.65 -23.19
N ARG A 91 -19.33 -6.48 -22.62
CA ARG A 91 -18.14 -6.27 -21.79
C ARG A 91 -18.51 -5.70 -20.43
N SER A 92 -17.90 -6.20 -19.38
CA SER A 92 -17.98 -5.62 -18.04
C SER A 92 -17.36 -4.23 -17.97
N GLY A 93 -17.86 -3.39 -17.07
CA GLY A 93 -17.37 -2.04 -16.85
C GLY A 93 -17.58 -1.56 -15.43
N ALA A 94 -16.83 -2.08 -14.45
CA ALA A 94 -16.91 -1.63 -13.08
C ALA A 94 -16.32 -0.22 -12.92
N LYS A 95 -16.70 0.49 -11.84
CA LYS A 95 -16.14 1.81 -11.48
C LYS A 95 -14.60 1.76 -11.36
N PHE A 96 -14.09 0.71 -10.74
CA PHE A 96 -12.66 0.44 -10.60
C PHE A 96 -12.23 -0.66 -11.57
N SER A 97 -11.06 -0.50 -12.16
CA SER A 97 -10.51 -1.50 -13.08
C SER A 97 -10.14 -2.78 -12.32
N MET A 98 -10.67 -3.90 -12.74
CA MET A 98 -10.43 -5.23 -12.17
C MET A 98 -9.93 -6.19 -13.27
N PRO A 99 -8.67 -6.08 -13.72
CA PRO A 99 -8.15 -6.81 -14.87
C PRO A 99 -8.24 -8.32 -14.67
N GLY A 100 -8.82 -9.03 -15.64
CA GLY A 100 -8.99 -10.50 -15.62
C GLY A 100 -10.01 -11.05 -14.62
N MET A 101 -10.66 -10.17 -13.83
CA MET A 101 -11.63 -10.60 -12.80
C MET A 101 -13.05 -10.68 -13.32
N MET A 102 -13.36 -9.96 -14.41
CA MET A 102 -14.70 -9.79 -14.95
C MET A 102 -14.78 -10.32 -16.37
N GLU A 103 -15.97 -10.74 -16.77
CA GLU A 103 -16.18 -11.43 -18.03
C GLU A 103 -16.38 -10.49 -19.23
N THR A 104 -16.09 -11.03 -20.42
CA THR A 104 -16.30 -10.40 -21.73
C THR A 104 -16.74 -11.49 -22.70
N VAL A 105 -17.73 -11.20 -23.54
CA VAL A 105 -18.14 -12.09 -24.63
C VAL A 105 -18.09 -11.30 -25.93
N LEU A 106 -17.37 -11.83 -26.93
CA LEU A 106 -17.19 -11.21 -28.23
C LEU A 106 -18.01 -11.95 -29.30
N ASN A 107 -18.21 -11.31 -30.44
CA ASN A 107 -18.84 -11.89 -31.63
C ASN A 107 -20.29 -12.33 -31.44
N ILE A 108 -21.01 -11.79 -30.46
CA ILE A 108 -22.45 -12.02 -30.26
C ILE A 108 -23.20 -11.66 -31.54
N GLY A 109 -24.06 -12.57 -32.02
CA GLY A 109 -24.78 -12.46 -33.27
C GLY A 109 -24.37 -13.50 -34.32
N LEU A 110 -23.22 -14.19 -34.10
CA LEU A 110 -22.86 -15.33 -34.98
C LEU A 110 -23.68 -16.57 -34.63
N ASN A 111 -24.15 -17.19 -35.66
CA ASN A 111 -24.86 -18.46 -35.62
C ASN A 111 -24.61 -19.24 -36.94
N ASP A 112 -25.27 -20.37 -37.13
CA ASP A 112 -25.05 -21.25 -38.29
C ASP A 112 -25.41 -20.58 -39.64
N GLU A 113 -26.24 -19.52 -39.62
CA GLU A 113 -26.63 -18.78 -40.83
C GLU A 113 -25.77 -17.53 -41.03
N SER A 114 -25.60 -16.71 -40.01
CA SER A 114 -24.89 -15.42 -40.09
C SER A 114 -23.37 -15.56 -40.31
N VAL A 115 -22.76 -16.71 -39.97
CA VAL A 115 -21.36 -17.00 -40.27
C VAL A 115 -21.07 -16.99 -41.77
N HIS A 116 -22.03 -17.45 -42.59
CA HIS A 116 -21.91 -17.43 -44.04
C HIS A 116 -21.97 -16.00 -44.58
N GLY A 117 -22.86 -15.16 -44.04
CA GLY A 117 -22.92 -13.73 -44.40
C GLY A 117 -21.62 -13.01 -44.03
N LEU A 118 -21.07 -13.30 -42.86
CA LEU A 118 -19.77 -12.72 -42.46
C LEU A 118 -18.65 -13.18 -43.39
N ALA A 119 -18.64 -14.43 -43.82
CA ALA A 119 -17.64 -14.95 -44.76
C ALA A 119 -17.74 -14.24 -46.10
N GLU A 120 -18.96 -14.00 -46.63
CA GLU A 120 -19.20 -13.30 -47.86
C GLU A 120 -18.76 -11.82 -47.80
N VAL A 121 -19.21 -11.09 -46.78
CA VAL A 121 -18.88 -9.66 -46.60
C VAL A 121 -17.41 -9.44 -46.32
N SER A 122 -16.78 -10.32 -45.58
CA SER A 122 -15.34 -10.21 -45.31
C SER A 122 -14.47 -10.65 -46.48
N GLY A 123 -15.00 -11.52 -47.34
CA GLY A 123 -14.25 -12.23 -48.37
C GLY A 123 -13.23 -13.23 -47.80
N ASN A 124 -13.42 -13.64 -46.53
CA ASN A 124 -12.50 -14.49 -45.80
C ASN A 124 -13.27 -15.52 -44.94
N GLU A 125 -13.45 -16.69 -45.52
CA GLU A 125 -14.20 -17.78 -44.89
C GLU A 125 -13.53 -18.26 -43.61
N ARG A 126 -12.20 -18.34 -43.62
CA ARG A 126 -11.43 -18.72 -42.42
C ARG A 126 -11.69 -17.77 -41.26
N PHE A 127 -11.66 -16.46 -41.49
CA PHE A 127 -11.95 -15.44 -40.51
C PHE A 127 -13.36 -15.61 -39.89
N ALA A 128 -14.37 -15.85 -40.71
CA ALA A 128 -15.74 -16.00 -40.24
C ALA A 128 -15.87 -17.21 -39.31
N TRP A 129 -15.34 -18.36 -39.71
CA TRP A 129 -15.39 -19.58 -38.91
C TRP A 129 -14.51 -19.50 -37.64
N ASP A 130 -13.36 -18.82 -37.67
CA ASP A 130 -12.58 -18.58 -36.46
C ASP A 130 -13.33 -17.66 -35.49
N SER A 131 -14.00 -16.64 -35.98
CA SER A 131 -14.82 -15.74 -35.14
C SER A 131 -16.00 -16.51 -34.51
N TYR A 132 -16.60 -17.43 -35.21
CA TYR A 132 -17.68 -18.25 -34.66
C TYR A 132 -17.16 -19.29 -33.65
N ARG A 133 -16.04 -19.94 -33.96
CA ARG A 133 -15.35 -20.81 -32.98
C ARG A 133 -15.06 -20.09 -31.69
N ARG A 134 -14.46 -18.88 -31.75
CA ARG A 134 -14.16 -18.04 -30.58
C ARG A 134 -15.42 -17.68 -29.81
N LEU A 135 -16.54 -17.38 -30.48
CA LEU A 135 -17.79 -17.11 -29.79
C LEU A 135 -18.26 -18.35 -29.02
N VAL A 136 -18.33 -19.53 -29.63
CA VAL A 136 -18.82 -20.74 -28.97
C VAL A 136 -17.95 -21.11 -27.77
N GLN A 137 -16.62 -21.02 -27.92
CA GLN A 137 -15.67 -21.24 -26.82
C GLN A 137 -15.85 -20.24 -25.65
N MET A 138 -15.90 -18.97 -25.98
CA MET A 138 -16.01 -17.91 -24.98
C MET A 138 -17.37 -17.91 -24.27
N PHE A 139 -18.42 -18.14 -25.04
CA PHE A 139 -19.79 -18.27 -24.53
C PHE A 139 -19.95 -19.50 -23.63
N GLY A 140 -19.42 -20.65 -24.08
CA GLY A 140 -19.43 -21.87 -23.28
C GLY A 140 -18.74 -21.69 -21.92
N LYS A 141 -17.55 -21.12 -21.93
CA LYS A 141 -16.77 -20.86 -20.72
C LYS A 141 -17.40 -19.79 -19.80
N THR A 142 -17.83 -18.68 -20.37
CA THR A 142 -18.21 -17.48 -19.61
C THR A 142 -19.69 -17.45 -19.25
N VAL A 143 -20.57 -17.84 -20.18
CA VAL A 143 -22.02 -17.75 -20.00
C VAL A 143 -22.60 -19.02 -19.41
N LEU A 144 -22.10 -20.16 -19.90
CA LEU A 144 -22.61 -21.49 -19.55
C LEU A 144 -21.79 -22.19 -18.45
N ASP A 145 -20.70 -21.52 -17.97
CA ASP A 145 -19.81 -22.00 -16.88
C ASP A 145 -19.20 -23.40 -17.17
N ILE A 146 -18.89 -23.67 -18.44
CA ILE A 146 -18.26 -24.91 -18.89
C ILE A 146 -16.74 -24.79 -18.69
N ASP A 147 -16.08 -25.88 -18.29
CA ASP A 147 -14.64 -25.93 -18.14
C ASP A 147 -13.93 -25.58 -19.47
N GLY A 148 -13.15 -24.50 -19.45
CA GLY A 148 -12.43 -24.00 -20.61
C GLY A 148 -11.41 -24.98 -21.21
N ASP A 149 -10.89 -25.90 -20.40
CA ASP A 149 -9.90 -26.90 -20.83
C ASP A 149 -10.48 -27.86 -21.85
N LEU A 150 -11.78 -28.18 -21.79
CA LEU A 150 -12.45 -29.01 -22.78
C LEU A 150 -12.37 -28.44 -24.21
N PHE A 151 -12.53 -27.12 -24.34
CA PHE A 151 -12.39 -26.41 -25.62
C PHE A 151 -10.92 -26.31 -26.05
N SER A 152 -10.04 -26.05 -25.13
CA SER A 152 -8.60 -25.92 -25.38
C SER A 152 -8.02 -27.25 -25.85
N ASP A 153 -8.38 -28.35 -25.21
CA ASP A 153 -7.94 -29.71 -25.59
C ASP A 153 -8.44 -30.09 -26.98
N ALA A 154 -9.69 -29.76 -27.30
CA ALA A 154 -10.26 -30.03 -28.61
C ALA A 154 -9.52 -29.25 -29.72
N LEU A 155 -9.19 -27.98 -29.47
CA LEU A 155 -8.38 -27.15 -30.37
C LEU A 155 -6.97 -27.71 -30.54
N ASP A 156 -6.31 -28.11 -29.46
CA ASP A 156 -4.97 -28.67 -29.49
C ASP A 156 -4.92 -30.04 -30.18
N ASN A 157 -5.96 -30.86 -30.02
CA ASN A 157 -6.08 -32.11 -30.73
C ASN A 157 -6.22 -31.88 -32.23
N MET A 158 -7.03 -30.92 -32.67
CA MET A 158 -7.15 -30.53 -34.05
C MET A 158 -5.82 -30.07 -34.63
N LYS A 159 -5.08 -29.23 -33.91
CA LYS A 159 -3.73 -28.80 -34.33
C LYS A 159 -2.77 -29.96 -34.49
N LYS A 160 -2.77 -30.90 -33.54
CA LYS A 160 -1.95 -32.13 -33.63
C LYS A 160 -2.31 -32.99 -34.83
N GLU A 161 -3.60 -33.21 -35.10
CA GLU A 161 -4.08 -33.97 -36.26
C GLU A 161 -3.66 -33.35 -37.59
N ARG A 162 -3.63 -32.03 -37.67
CA ARG A 162 -3.20 -31.27 -38.84
C ARG A 162 -1.70 -31.04 -38.94
N GLY A 163 -0.94 -31.33 -37.86
CA GLY A 163 0.51 -31.13 -37.80
C GLY A 163 0.91 -29.65 -37.76
N VAL A 164 0.04 -28.76 -37.30
CA VAL A 164 0.28 -27.31 -37.19
C VAL A 164 0.53 -26.91 -35.74
N LYS A 165 1.21 -25.76 -35.53
CA LYS A 165 1.53 -25.25 -34.21
C LYS A 165 0.64 -24.11 -33.75
N GLY A 166 0.20 -23.27 -34.68
CA GLY A 166 -0.58 -22.07 -34.39
C GLY A 166 -2.03 -22.19 -34.86
N ASP A 167 -2.94 -21.54 -34.16
CA ASP A 167 -4.37 -21.45 -34.51
C ASP A 167 -4.55 -20.83 -35.89
N THR A 168 -3.67 -19.92 -36.28
CA THR A 168 -3.71 -19.21 -37.55
C THR A 168 -3.39 -20.11 -38.77
N GLU A 169 -2.84 -21.28 -38.53
CA GLU A 169 -2.50 -22.25 -39.56
C GLU A 169 -3.64 -23.21 -39.91
N LEU A 170 -4.70 -23.22 -39.06
CA LEU A 170 -5.92 -24.00 -39.35
C LEU A 170 -6.71 -23.34 -40.47
N ASN A 171 -7.23 -24.15 -41.42
CA ASN A 171 -8.04 -23.65 -42.50
C ASN A 171 -9.56 -23.56 -42.17
N ALA A 172 -10.38 -23.05 -43.05
CA ALA A 172 -11.79 -22.82 -42.82
C ALA A 172 -12.58 -24.14 -42.48
N GLU A 173 -12.25 -25.24 -43.14
CA GLU A 173 -12.91 -26.56 -42.87
C GLU A 173 -12.51 -27.10 -41.50
N ASP A 174 -11.25 -26.92 -41.06
CA ASP A 174 -10.80 -27.32 -39.73
C ASP A 174 -11.55 -26.54 -38.67
N LEU A 175 -11.71 -25.22 -38.84
CA LEU A 175 -12.40 -24.32 -37.90
C LEU A 175 -13.91 -24.62 -37.86
N LYS A 176 -14.51 -24.97 -39.01
CA LYS A 176 -15.91 -25.43 -39.07
C LYS A 176 -16.09 -26.71 -38.26
N GLY A 177 -15.20 -27.69 -38.46
CA GLY A 177 -15.19 -28.91 -37.66
C GLY A 177 -15.03 -28.65 -36.16
N LEU A 178 -14.21 -27.68 -35.77
CA LEU A 178 -14.08 -27.26 -34.38
C LEU A 178 -15.35 -26.63 -33.82
N VAL A 179 -16.07 -25.82 -34.61
CA VAL A 179 -17.36 -25.25 -34.16
C VAL A 179 -18.35 -26.38 -33.86
N ASP A 180 -18.41 -27.42 -34.69
CA ASP A 180 -19.29 -28.57 -34.47
C ASP A 180 -18.88 -29.34 -33.20
N ILE A 181 -17.58 -29.54 -32.97
CA ILE A 181 -17.06 -30.17 -31.76
C ILE A 181 -17.43 -29.33 -30.54
N PHE A 182 -17.20 -28.01 -30.58
CA PHE A 182 -17.50 -27.10 -29.46
C PHE A 182 -19.00 -27.06 -29.15
N LYS A 183 -19.87 -27.08 -30.16
CA LYS A 183 -21.33 -27.18 -29.94
C LYS A 183 -21.71 -28.53 -29.31
N THR A 184 -21.03 -29.61 -29.67
CA THR A 184 -21.20 -30.92 -29.05
C THR A 184 -20.77 -30.87 -27.56
N ILE A 185 -19.64 -30.24 -27.23
CA ILE A 185 -19.21 -30.04 -25.85
C ILE A 185 -20.26 -29.25 -25.06
N VAL A 186 -20.83 -28.18 -25.65
CA VAL A 186 -21.90 -27.41 -25.01
C VAL A 186 -23.08 -28.30 -24.70
N TYR A 187 -23.54 -29.08 -25.65
CA TYR A 187 -24.67 -29.99 -25.46
C TYR A 187 -24.38 -31.07 -24.38
N GLU A 188 -23.22 -31.68 -24.42
CA GLU A 188 -22.83 -32.72 -23.47
C GLU A 188 -22.74 -32.19 -22.02
N GLN A 189 -22.29 -30.94 -21.86
CA GLN A 189 -22.13 -30.34 -20.53
C GLN A 189 -23.43 -29.74 -19.98
N THR A 190 -24.30 -29.19 -20.82
CA THR A 190 -25.51 -28.47 -20.39
C THR A 190 -26.83 -29.23 -20.64
N GLY A 191 -26.85 -30.15 -21.59
CA GLY A 191 -28.06 -30.77 -22.09
C GLY A 191 -28.86 -29.88 -23.04
N GLU A 192 -28.36 -28.71 -23.41
CA GLU A 192 -28.99 -27.74 -24.30
C GLU A 192 -28.10 -27.44 -25.49
N GLU A 193 -28.69 -27.12 -26.64
CA GLU A 193 -27.94 -26.70 -27.81
C GLU A 193 -27.41 -25.28 -27.66
N PHE A 194 -26.29 -24.97 -28.33
CA PHE A 194 -25.78 -23.61 -28.39
C PHE A 194 -26.83 -22.66 -28.99
N PRO A 195 -27.18 -21.54 -28.29
CA PRO A 195 -28.28 -20.67 -28.72
C PRO A 195 -28.01 -20.04 -30.09
N GLN A 196 -28.93 -20.25 -31.01
CA GLN A 196 -28.84 -19.73 -32.39
C GLN A 196 -29.53 -18.37 -32.55
N ASP A 197 -30.42 -17.97 -31.63
CA ASP A 197 -31.02 -16.64 -31.65
C ASP A 197 -30.04 -15.57 -31.08
N PRO A 198 -29.65 -14.56 -31.89
CA PRO A 198 -28.68 -13.53 -31.51
C PRO A 198 -29.11 -12.71 -30.30
N ARG A 199 -30.43 -12.47 -30.15
CA ARG A 199 -30.91 -11.71 -28.98
C ARG A 199 -30.79 -12.53 -27.71
N THR A 200 -31.12 -13.80 -27.74
CA THR A 200 -30.91 -14.72 -26.60
C THR A 200 -29.45 -14.81 -26.21
N GLN A 201 -28.54 -14.90 -27.18
CA GLN A 201 -27.08 -14.85 -26.89
C GLN A 201 -26.70 -13.58 -26.12
N MET A 202 -27.20 -12.43 -26.56
CA MET A 202 -26.88 -11.14 -25.93
C MET A 202 -27.44 -11.03 -24.50
N ASP A 203 -28.69 -11.44 -24.31
CA ASP A 203 -29.34 -11.36 -22.98
C ASP A 203 -28.65 -12.30 -21.99
N MET A 204 -28.33 -13.53 -22.40
CA MET A 204 -27.55 -14.46 -21.55
C MET A 204 -26.17 -13.94 -21.20
N ALA A 205 -25.47 -13.27 -22.14
CA ALA A 205 -24.16 -12.66 -21.91
C ALA A 205 -24.26 -11.48 -20.94
N ILE A 206 -25.31 -10.64 -21.03
CA ILE A 206 -25.55 -9.53 -20.07
C ILE A 206 -25.69 -10.08 -18.65
N GLU A 207 -26.53 -11.11 -18.48
CA GLU A 207 -26.71 -11.74 -17.16
C GLU A 207 -25.41 -12.37 -16.63
N ALA A 208 -24.63 -13.02 -17.50
CA ALA A 208 -23.34 -13.59 -17.11
C ALA A 208 -22.36 -12.52 -16.61
N VAL A 209 -22.33 -11.36 -17.26
CA VAL A 209 -21.53 -10.22 -16.79
C VAL A 209 -22.02 -9.72 -15.43
N PHE A 210 -23.32 -9.64 -15.18
CA PHE A 210 -23.84 -9.28 -13.85
C PHE A 210 -23.41 -10.29 -12.79
N ARG A 211 -23.54 -11.59 -13.05
CA ARG A 211 -23.11 -12.65 -12.14
C ARG A 211 -21.62 -12.63 -11.86
N SER A 212 -20.80 -12.24 -12.85
CA SER A 212 -19.34 -12.21 -12.72
C SER A 212 -18.84 -11.28 -11.63
N TRP A 213 -19.63 -10.27 -11.22
CA TRP A 213 -19.32 -9.40 -10.08
C TRP A 213 -19.13 -10.20 -8.79
N ASN A 214 -19.88 -11.28 -8.59
CA ASN A 214 -19.88 -12.07 -7.36
C ASN A 214 -19.10 -13.39 -7.46
N THR A 215 -18.31 -13.61 -8.52
CA THR A 215 -17.37 -14.74 -8.57
C THR A 215 -16.35 -14.65 -7.45
N GLU A 216 -15.83 -15.78 -7.00
CA GLU A 216 -14.86 -15.86 -5.92
C GLU A 216 -13.61 -15.01 -6.21
N ARG A 217 -13.03 -15.13 -7.41
CA ARG A 217 -11.87 -14.33 -7.86
C ARG A 217 -12.16 -12.82 -7.80
N ALA A 218 -13.36 -12.39 -8.21
CA ALA A 218 -13.73 -10.98 -8.18
C ALA A 218 -13.93 -10.48 -6.74
N ARG A 219 -14.49 -11.31 -5.85
CA ARG A 219 -14.61 -10.98 -4.41
C ARG A 219 -13.24 -10.86 -3.73
N ILE A 220 -12.34 -11.81 -3.98
CA ILE A 220 -10.97 -11.79 -3.44
C ILE A 220 -10.24 -10.52 -3.92
N TYR A 221 -10.30 -10.23 -5.22
CA TYR A 221 -9.68 -9.03 -5.77
C TYR A 221 -10.20 -7.75 -5.13
N ARG A 222 -11.54 -7.62 -5.00
CA ARG A 222 -12.14 -6.43 -4.38
C ARG A 222 -11.72 -6.25 -2.92
N ARG A 223 -11.66 -7.34 -2.13
CA ARG A 223 -11.13 -7.28 -0.75
C ARG A 223 -9.70 -6.75 -0.74
N ARG A 224 -8.85 -7.34 -1.57
CA ARG A 224 -7.44 -6.95 -1.64
C ARG A 224 -7.25 -5.48 -2.03
N GLU A 225 -8.03 -5.01 -3.00
CA GLU A 225 -7.93 -3.64 -3.52
C GLU A 225 -8.87 -2.65 -2.78
N ARG A 226 -9.51 -3.09 -1.71
CA ARG A 226 -10.44 -2.27 -0.87
C ARG A 226 -11.60 -1.67 -1.68
N ILE A 227 -12.11 -2.39 -2.66
CA ILE A 227 -13.24 -1.97 -3.48
C ILE A 227 -14.55 -2.40 -2.79
N PRO A 228 -15.51 -1.48 -2.55
CA PRO A 228 -16.79 -1.83 -1.95
C PRO A 228 -17.54 -2.90 -2.75
N HIS A 229 -18.19 -3.83 -2.03
CA HIS A 229 -18.86 -4.97 -2.65
C HIS A 229 -20.21 -4.63 -3.29
N ASP A 230 -20.81 -3.54 -2.89
CA ASP A 230 -22.16 -3.09 -3.28
C ASP A 230 -22.22 -2.22 -4.55
N LEU A 231 -21.07 -1.96 -5.18
CA LEU A 231 -20.99 -1.07 -6.37
C LEU A 231 -21.64 -1.69 -7.62
N GLY A 232 -21.53 -3.01 -7.80
CA GLY A 232 -21.95 -3.67 -9.04
C GLY A 232 -21.05 -3.35 -10.24
N THR A 233 -21.38 -3.89 -11.40
CA THR A 233 -20.71 -3.61 -12.68
C THR A 233 -21.70 -3.10 -13.70
N ALA A 234 -21.29 -2.16 -14.54
CA ALA A 234 -21.98 -1.84 -15.77
C ALA A 234 -21.69 -2.88 -16.85
N VAL A 235 -22.53 -2.95 -17.87
CA VAL A 235 -22.35 -3.79 -19.06
C VAL A 235 -22.32 -2.89 -20.28
N ASN A 236 -21.25 -2.99 -21.07
CA ASN A 236 -21.08 -2.23 -22.30
C ASN A 236 -21.34 -3.13 -23.49
N ILE A 237 -22.34 -2.83 -24.28
CA ILE A 237 -22.62 -3.44 -25.58
C ILE A 237 -22.05 -2.56 -26.66
N CYS A 238 -21.10 -3.06 -27.41
CA CYS A 238 -20.35 -2.29 -28.40
C CYS A 238 -20.28 -3.04 -29.72
N THR A 239 -20.53 -2.37 -30.82
CA THR A 239 -20.34 -2.93 -32.15
C THR A 239 -18.94 -3.52 -32.31
N MET A 240 -18.85 -4.74 -32.83
CA MET A 240 -17.57 -5.37 -33.15
C MET A 240 -16.90 -4.67 -34.32
N VAL A 241 -15.62 -4.39 -34.15
CA VAL A 241 -14.70 -3.99 -35.22
C VAL A 241 -13.51 -4.94 -35.22
N PHE A 242 -13.00 -5.28 -36.41
CA PHE A 242 -12.13 -6.43 -36.57
C PHE A 242 -10.73 -6.04 -37.06
N GLY A 243 -9.74 -6.23 -36.22
CA GLY A 243 -8.33 -6.09 -36.56
C GLY A 243 -7.76 -7.27 -37.34
N ASN A 244 -8.51 -8.35 -37.49
CA ASN A 244 -8.11 -9.57 -38.19
C ASN A 244 -8.84 -9.79 -39.53
N MET A 245 -9.27 -8.68 -40.16
CA MET A 245 -10.01 -8.74 -41.45
C MET A 245 -9.10 -8.72 -42.69
N GLY A 246 -7.79 -8.85 -42.54
CA GLY A 246 -6.81 -8.84 -43.58
C GLY A 246 -5.59 -7.97 -43.29
N GLU A 247 -4.71 -7.83 -44.28
CA GLU A 247 -3.40 -7.15 -44.14
C GLU A 247 -3.48 -5.64 -43.87
N ASN A 248 -4.61 -5.00 -44.16
CA ASN A 248 -4.85 -3.59 -43.85
C ASN A 248 -5.65 -3.39 -42.58
N SER A 249 -5.69 -4.40 -41.73
CA SER A 249 -6.37 -4.42 -40.44
C SER A 249 -5.36 -4.79 -39.36
N GLY A 250 -5.62 -4.32 -38.11
CA GLY A 250 -4.77 -4.62 -36.99
C GLY A 250 -5.35 -4.08 -35.70
N THR A 251 -4.69 -4.35 -34.61
CA THR A 251 -5.09 -3.86 -33.29
C THR A 251 -3.87 -3.45 -32.47
N GLY A 252 -4.04 -2.58 -31.50
CA GLY A 252 -2.95 -2.14 -30.66
C GLY A 252 -3.36 -1.52 -29.35
N VAL A 253 -2.37 -1.40 -28.50
CA VAL A 253 -2.44 -0.68 -27.24
C VAL A 253 -1.35 0.38 -27.25
N CYS A 254 -1.69 1.59 -26.86
CA CYS A 254 -0.72 2.68 -26.80
C CYS A 254 -0.87 3.55 -25.58
N PHE A 255 0.23 4.23 -25.26
CA PHE A 255 0.33 5.16 -24.14
C PHE A 255 0.79 6.52 -24.67
N THR A 256 0.21 7.59 -24.16
CA THR A 256 0.59 8.96 -24.56
C THR A 256 1.96 9.37 -24.01
N ARG A 257 2.44 8.67 -22.97
CA ARG A 257 3.79 8.76 -22.42
C ARG A 257 4.25 7.37 -22.03
N ASP A 258 5.54 7.15 -21.93
CA ASP A 258 6.10 5.88 -21.45
C ASP A 258 5.64 5.61 -20.01
N PRO A 259 4.86 4.57 -19.73
CA PRO A 259 4.36 4.27 -18.39
C PRO A 259 5.47 3.82 -17.42
N SER A 260 6.64 3.44 -17.92
CA SER A 260 7.79 3.03 -17.11
C SER A 260 8.68 4.20 -16.74
N THR A 261 8.96 5.09 -17.68
CA THR A 261 9.91 6.19 -17.49
C THR A 261 9.23 7.56 -17.32
N GLY A 262 8.03 7.75 -17.84
CA GLY A 262 7.31 9.02 -17.87
C GLY A 262 7.65 9.94 -19.03
N HIS A 263 8.60 9.56 -19.90
CA HIS A 263 8.95 10.39 -21.05
C HIS A 263 7.78 10.52 -22.02
N SER A 264 7.60 11.73 -22.56
CA SER A 264 6.59 11.98 -23.59
C SER A 264 6.97 11.28 -24.90
N GLY A 265 5.97 10.81 -25.63
CA GLY A 265 6.18 10.11 -26.88
C GLY A 265 5.04 9.19 -27.24
N VAL A 266 5.25 8.36 -28.25
CA VAL A 266 4.30 7.33 -28.68
C VAL A 266 4.86 5.97 -28.28
N TYR A 267 4.25 5.33 -27.33
CA TYR A 267 4.66 4.04 -26.79
C TYR A 267 3.53 3.04 -26.94
N GLY A 268 3.85 1.81 -27.22
CA GLY A 268 2.87 0.74 -27.31
C GLY A 268 3.15 -0.26 -28.41
N ASP A 269 2.27 -1.23 -28.48
CA ASP A 269 2.36 -2.38 -29.35
C ASP A 269 1.25 -2.38 -30.39
N TYR A 270 1.57 -2.80 -31.59
CA TYR A 270 0.68 -2.98 -32.72
C TYR A 270 0.83 -4.38 -33.28
N LEU A 271 -0.26 -5.00 -33.69
CA LEU A 271 -0.27 -6.32 -34.29
C LEU A 271 -1.18 -6.33 -35.54
N GLU A 272 -0.57 -6.61 -36.69
CA GLU A 272 -1.29 -6.74 -37.95
C GLU A 272 -2.13 -8.02 -37.96
N ASN A 273 -3.28 -7.94 -38.57
CA ASN A 273 -4.21 -9.04 -38.79
C ASN A 273 -4.44 -9.84 -37.49
N ALA A 274 -4.87 -9.14 -36.44
CA ALA A 274 -5.04 -9.68 -35.09
C ALA A 274 -6.24 -9.06 -34.36
N GLN A 275 -6.76 -9.77 -33.38
CA GLN A 275 -7.72 -9.23 -32.41
C GLN A 275 -7.02 -8.73 -31.14
N GLY A 276 -7.69 -7.88 -30.35
CA GLY A 276 -7.12 -7.28 -29.12
C GLY A 276 -6.61 -8.30 -28.11
N GLU A 277 -7.24 -9.46 -28.03
CA GLU A 277 -6.81 -10.58 -27.16
C GLU A 277 -5.43 -11.12 -27.56
N ASP A 278 -5.10 -11.14 -28.84
CA ASP A 278 -3.83 -11.65 -29.33
C ASP A 278 -2.65 -10.77 -28.91
N VAL A 279 -2.87 -9.45 -28.73
CA VAL A 279 -1.86 -8.50 -28.23
C VAL A 279 -1.60 -8.72 -26.74
N VAL A 280 -2.68 -8.87 -25.96
CA VAL A 280 -2.62 -9.01 -24.50
C VAL A 280 -2.07 -10.38 -24.09
N ALA A 281 -2.42 -11.43 -24.84
CA ALA A 281 -1.96 -12.80 -24.56
C ALA A 281 -0.48 -13.05 -24.91
N GLY A 282 0.18 -12.15 -25.64
CA GLY A 282 1.60 -12.29 -26.01
C GLY A 282 1.90 -13.49 -26.92
N ILE A 283 0.90 -14.01 -27.63
CA ILE A 283 1.01 -15.22 -28.46
C ILE A 283 1.86 -14.95 -29.72
N ARG A 284 1.90 -13.72 -30.17
CA ARG A 284 2.64 -13.28 -31.36
C ARG A 284 3.56 -12.12 -31.03
N ASN A 285 4.68 -12.01 -31.71
CA ASN A 285 5.58 -10.86 -31.59
C ASN A 285 4.88 -9.60 -32.12
N THR A 286 4.79 -8.59 -31.28
CA THR A 286 4.21 -7.28 -31.62
C THR A 286 5.20 -6.42 -32.39
N LEU A 287 4.67 -5.48 -33.16
CA LEU A 287 5.42 -4.39 -33.76
C LEU A 287 5.34 -3.15 -32.86
N SER A 288 6.34 -2.30 -32.92
CA SER A 288 6.25 -1.00 -32.26
C SER A 288 5.30 -0.05 -33.02
N LEU A 289 4.77 0.95 -32.32
CA LEU A 289 3.98 1.98 -33.01
C LEU A 289 4.80 2.80 -34.02
N ALA A 290 6.10 2.87 -33.88
CA ALA A 290 6.97 3.45 -34.89
C ALA A 290 6.97 2.65 -36.21
N ASP A 291 6.70 1.35 -36.13
CA ASP A 291 6.53 0.53 -37.32
C ASP A 291 5.17 0.76 -37.98
N LEU A 292 4.12 1.05 -37.21
CA LEU A 292 2.83 1.47 -37.75
C LEU A 292 2.97 2.76 -38.62
N GLU A 293 3.84 3.70 -38.23
CA GLU A 293 4.12 4.89 -39.03
C GLU A 293 4.65 4.53 -40.45
N LYS A 294 5.46 3.48 -40.52
CA LYS A 294 6.00 3.00 -41.80
C LYS A 294 4.96 2.23 -42.63
N ILE A 295 4.09 1.48 -41.96
CA ILE A 295 3.07 0.63 -42.56
C ILE A 295 1.89 1.45 -43.08
N ASN A 296 1.37 2.35 -42.22
CA ASN A 296 0.17 3.16 -42.49
C ASN A 296 0.26 4.54 -41.82
N LYS A 297 1.01 5.41 -42.47
CA LYS A 297 1.25 6.77 -41.96
C LYS A 297 -0.03 7.58 -41.72
N PRO A 298 -1.05 7.59 -42.62
CA PRO A 298 -2.28 8.35 -42.38
C PRO A 298 -2.98 7.93 -41.06
N VAL A 299 -3.09 6.65 -40.79
CA VAL A 299 -3.71 6.13 -39.57
C VAL A 299 -2.85 6.42 -38.34
N TYR A 300 -1.53 6.34 -38.48
CA TYR A 300 -0.61 6.73 -37.42
C TYR A 300 -0.74 8.21 -37.05
N ASP A 301 -0.81 9.10 -38.05
CA ASP A 301 -0.97 10.53 -37.81
C ASP A 301 -2.34 10.85 -37.17
N GLU A 302 -3.41 10.15 -37.57
CA GLU A 302 -4.72 10.23 -36.93
C GLU A 302 -4.66 9.78 -35.48
N LEU A 303 -4.03 8.61 -35.20
CA LEU A 303 -3.84 8.09 -33.85
C LEU A 303 -3.09 9.08 -32.96
N ARG A 304 -2.01 9.66 -33.46
CA ARG A 304 -1.26 10.70 -32.73
C ARG A 304 -2.10 11.92 -32.40
N GLY A 305 -2.93 12.36 -33.33
CA GLY A 305 -3.88 13.46 -33.10
C GLY A 305 -4.87 13.13 -31.98
N ILE A 306 -5.39 11.91 -31.96
CA ILE A 306 -6.29 11.43 -30.92
C ILE A 306 -5.57 11.31 -29.57
N MET A 307 -4.36 10.75 -29.53
CA MET A 307 -3.53 10.67 -28.31
C MET A 307 -3.33 12.04 -27.67
N HIS A 308 -2.95 13.04 -28.47
CA HIS A 308 -2.77 14.41 -27.99
C HIS A 308 -4.08 15.01 -27.46
N LYS A 309 -5.19 14.79 -28.18
CA LYS A 309 -6.53 15.26 -27.77
C LYS A 309 -6.96 14.64 -26.43
N LEU A 310 -6.73 13.34 -26.25
CA LEU A 310 -7.07 12.63 -25.03
C LEU A 310 -6.20 13.07 -23.86
N GLU A 311 -4.86 13.13 -24.03
CA GLU A 311 -3.97 13.60 -22.97
C GLU A 311 -4.32 15.02 -22.50
N THR A 312 -4.55 15.93 -23.44
CA THR A 312 -4.97 17.31 -23.14
C THR A 312 -6.31 17.35 -22.40
N HIS A 313 -7.28 16.53 -22.82
CA HIS A 313 -8.61 16.49 -22.23
C HIS A 313 -8.64 15.86 -20.83
N TYR A 314 -7.96 14.76 -20.65
CA TYR A 314 -7.83 14.09 -19.34
C TYR A 314 -6.78 14.75 -18.46
N ARG A 315 -5.93 15.57 -19.06
CA ARG A 315 -4.82 16.28 -18.41
C ARG A 315 -3.88 15.30 -17.68
N ASP A 316 -3.72 14.10 -18.27
CA ASP A 316 -2.91 13.03 -17.72
C ASP A 316 -2.49 12.02 -18.80
N LEU A 317 -1.49 11.20 -18.50
CA LEU A 317 -1.09 10.05 -19.29
C LEU A 317 -2.27 9.14 -19.54
N CYS A 318 -2.55 8.85 -20.80
CA CYS A 318 -3.63 7.96 -21.22
C CYS A 318 -3.10 6.63 -21.74
N ASP A 319 -3.78 5.58 -21.37
CA ASP A 319 -3.71 4.21 -21.89
C ASP A 319 -4.89 4.02 -22.85
N ILE A 320 -4.62 3.59 -24.07
CA ILE A 320 -5.56 3.60 -25.19
C ILE A 320 -5.53 2.25 -25.90
N GLU A 321 -6.70 1.66 -26.12
CA GLU A 321 -6.89 0.48 -26.96
C GLU A 321 -7.56 0.92 -28.26
N PHE A 322 -7.01 0.48 -29.39
CA PHE A 322 -7.52 0.83 -30.72
C PHE A 322 -7.50 -0.37 -31.67
N THR A 323 -8.36 -0.31 -32.69
CA THR A 323 -8.40 -1.29 -33.78
C THR A 323 -8.44 -0.56 -35.12
N ILE A 324 -7.74 -1.08 -36.10
CA ILE A 324 -7.78 -0.65 -37.48
C ILE A 324 -8.53 -1.72 -38.25
N GLU A 325 -9.69 -1.38 -38.82
CA GLU A 325 -10.48 -2.25 -39.67
C GLU A 325 -10.46 -1.72 -41.10
N ARG A 326 -9.80 -2.45 -42.01
CA ARG A 326 -9.69 -2.05 -43.41
C ARG A 326 -9.24 -0.60 -43.60
N GLY A 327 -8.20 -0.23 -42.83
CA GLY A 327 -7.62 1.12 -42.91
C GLY A 327 -8.39 2.19 -42.13
N LYS A 328 -9.51 1.90 -41.48
CA LYS A 328 -10.25 2.83 -40.61
C LYS A 328 -9.89 2.62 -39.15
N LEU A 329 -9.50 3.69 -38.47
CA LEU A 329 -9.17 3.67 -37.05
C LEU A 329 -10.43 3.70 -36.18
N TRP A 330 -10.45 2.90 -35.15
CA TRP A 330 -11.50 2.82 -34.12
C TRP A 330 -10.89 2.85 -32.72
N MET A 331 -11.50 3.62 -31.82
CA MET A 331 -11.09 3.72 -30.41
C MET A 331 -11.98 2.81 -29.56
N LEU A 332 -11.37 1.83 -28.89
CA LEU A 332 -12.10 0.85 -28.10
C LEU A 332 -12.15 1.17 -26.61
N GLN A 333 -11.09 1.77 -26.09
CA GLN A 333 -10.99 2.13 -24.68
C GLN A 333 -9.96 3.24 -24.49
N THR A 334 -10.23 4.10 -23.53
CA THR A 334 -9.22 4.99 -22.95
C THR A 334 -9.36 5.01 -21.43
N ARG A 335 -8.25 5.19 -20.75
CA ARG A 335 -8.21 5.40 -19.30
C ARG A 335 -6.95 6.16 -18.91
N VAL A 336 -6.94 6.72 -17.71
CA VAL A 336 -5.69 7.21 -17.11
C VAL A 336 -4.75 6.03 -16.93
N GLY A 337 -3.56 6.10 -17.52
CA GLY A 337 -2.64 4.99 -17.58
C GLY A 337 -2.01 4.66 -16.23
N LYS A 338 -1.94 3.36 -15.92
CA LYS A 338 -1.10 2.87 -14.82
C LYS A 338 0.36 3.13 -15.15
N ARG A 339 1.15 3.47 -14.14
CA ARG A 339 2.55 3.88 -14.32
C ARG A 339 3.40 3.50 -13.11
N THR A 340 4.71 3.43 -13.31
CA THR A 340 5.66 3.24 -12.22
C THR A 340 5.71 4.47 -11.30
N ALA A 341 6.29 4.31 -10.11
CA ALA A 341 6.51 5.44 -9.20
C ALA A 341 7.38 6.54 -9.85
N ALA A 342 8.44 6.16 -10.54
CA ALA A 342 9.32 7.10 -11.26
C ALA A 342 8.55 7.89 -12.33
N ALA A 343 7.76 7.20 -13.14
CA ALA A 343 6.93 7.85 -14.16
C ALA A 343 5.86 8.77 -13.54
N ALA A 344 5.28 8.41 -12.38
CA ALA A 344 4.29 9.25 -11.72
C ALA A 344 4.85 10.63 -11.34
N PHE A 345 6.02 10.69 -10.73
CA PHE A 345 6.67 11.95 -10.36
C PHE A 345 7.07 12.77 -11.59
N ARG A 346 7.70 12.14 -12.59
CA ARG A 346 8.09 12.84 -13.82
C ARG A 346 6.89 13.40 -14.58
N VAL A 347 5.86 12.58 -14.81
CA VAL A 347 4.66 13.01 -15.54
C VAL A 347 3.97 14.16 -14.82
N ALA A 348 3.84 14.10 -13.49
CA ALA A 348 3.25 15.18 -12.71
C ALA A 348 3.97 16.52 -12.95
N VAL A 349 5.30 16.52 -12.91
CA VAL A 349 6.11 17.74 -13.12
C VAL A 349 6.06 18.20 -14.57
N GLN A 350 6.16 17.29 -15.55
CA GLN A 350 6.09 17.63 -16.98
C GLN A 350 4.74 18.28 -17.33
N LEU A 351 3.62 17.76 -16.79
CA LEU A 351 2.30 18.35 -17.03
C LEU A 351 2.14 19.76 -16.42
N VAL A 352 2.86 20.07 -15.34
CA VAL A 352 2.95 21.44 -14.81
C VAL A 352 3.72 22.34 -15.77
N ASP A 353 4.88 21.88 -16.27
CA ASP A 353 5.71 22.65 -17.20
C ASP A 353 4.99 22.92 -18.52
N GLU A 354 4.20 21.96 -18.97
CA GLU A 354 3.32 22.07 -20.15
C GLU A 354 2.05 22.91 -19.88
N LYS A 355 1.86 23.38 -18.63
CA LYS A 355 0.70 24.19 -18.18
C LYS A 355 -0.66 23.47 -18.32
N LEU A 356 -0.65 22.17 -18.30
CA LEU A 356 -1.86 21.35 -18.32
C LEU A 356 -2.46 21.20 -16.93
N ILE A 357 -1.65 21.21 -15.87
CA ILE A 357 -2.08 21.11 -14.47
C ILE A 357 -1.35 22.14 -13.60
N THR A 358 -1.92 22.39 -12.43
CA THR A 358 -1.29 23.23 -11.39
C THR A 358 -0.29 22.41 -10.55
N ARG A 359 0.52 23.09 -9.73
CA ARG A 359 1.41 22.44 -8.77
C ARG A 359 0.64 21.65 -7.72
N ASP A 360 -0.52 22.14 -7.28
CA ASP A 360 -1.40 21.45 -6.34
C ASP A 360 -1.96 20.17 -6.95
N GLU A 361 -2.43 20.23 -8.20
CA GLU A 361 -2.89 19.03 -8.90
C GLU A 361 -1.76 18.01 -9.10
N ALA A 362 -0.53 18.45 -9.38
CA ALA A 362 0.62 17.57 -9.49
C ALA A 362 0.93 16.86 -8.17
N LEU A 363 0.89 17.60 -7.06
CA LEU A 363 1.07 17.03 -5.72
C LEU A 363 -0.02 16.00 -5.40
N GLY A 364 -1.27 16.24 -5.76
CA GLY A 364 -2.38 15.31 -5.59
C GLY A 364 -2.26 14.01 -6.40
N ARG A 365 -1.43 13.97 -7.45
CA ARG A 365 -1.28 12.81 -8.36
C ARG A 365 -0.22 11.81 -7.96
N VAL A 366 0.67 12.15 -7.05
CA VAL A 366 1.69 11.27 -6.52
C VAL A 366 1.33 10.85 -5.10
N THR A 367 1.79 9.70 -4.66
CA THR A 367 1.46 9.13 -3.35
C THR A 367 2.68 8.83 -2.51
N GLY A 368 2.49 8.76 -1.18
CA GLY A 368 3.53 8.35 -0.25
C GLY A 368 4.07 6.95 -0.54
N ASP A 369 3.22 6.02 -0.96
CA ASP A 369 3.64 4.68 -1.35
C ASP A 369 4.58 4.70 -2.56
N GLN A 370 4.30 5.56 -3.55
CA GLN A 370 5.20 5.74 -4.70
C GLN A 370 6.54 6.34 -4.27
N LEU A 371 6.53 7.33 -3.38
CA LEU A 371 7.78 7.87 -2.84
C LEU A 371 8.57 6.79 -2.08
N THR A 372 7.88 6.01 -1.26
CA THR A 372 8.48 4.89 -0.53
C THR A 372 9.18 3.91 -1.49
N GLN A 373 8.52 3.53 -2.59
CA GLN A 373 9.12 2.67 -3.61
C GLN A 373 10.43 3.24 -4.20
N LEU A 374 10.51 4.56 -4.34
CA LEU A 374 11.71 5.23 -4.87
C LEU A 374 12.84 5.34 -3.84
N MET A 375 12.54 5.21 -2.56
CA MET A 375 13.54 5.31 -1.48
C MET A 375 14.33 4.01 -1.26
N PHE A 376 13.79 2.87 -1.68
CA PHE A 376 14.43 1.59 -1.44
C PHE A 376 15.45 1.22 -2.52
N PRO A 377 16.52 0.48 -2.16
CA PRO A 377 17.41 -0.15 -3.12
C PRO A 377 16.65 -1.07 -4.07
N GLN A 378 17.13 -1.21 -5.29
CA GLN A 378 16.53 -2.03 -6.33
C GLN A 378 17.56 -2.97 -6.95
N PHE A 379 17.11 -4.10 -7.48
CA PHE A 379 17.99 -4.95 -8.26
C PHE A 379 18.30 -4.34 -9.62
N ASP A 380 19.53 -4.53 -10.08
CA ASP A 380 19.89 -4.21 -11.44
C ASP A 380 18.98 -4.99 -12.42
N ALA A 381 18.27 -4.25 -13.26
CA ALA A 381 17.31 -4.81 -14.20
C ALA A 381 17.95 -5.73 -15.24
N SER A 382 19.24 -5.50 -15.55
CA SER A 382 20.02 -6.30 -16.52
C SER A 382 20.62 -7.57 -15.94
N ALA A 383 20.59 -7.73 -14.59
CA ALA A 383 21.19 -8.88 -13.92
C ALA A 383 20.40 -10.17 -14.18
N SER A 384 21.12 -11.27 -14.37
CA SER A 384 20.53 -12.62 -14.42
C SER A 384 20.05 -13.02 -13.02
N LYS A 385 18.81 -13.53 -12.92
CA LYS A 385 18.18 -13.89 -11.65
C LYS A 385 17.62 -15.32 -11.73
N GLU A 386 17.95 -16.16 -10.75
CA GLU A 386 17.39 -17.50 -10.61
C GLU A 386 16.27 -17.50 -9.58
N LEU A 387 15.02 -17.45 -10.02
CA LEU A 387 13.84 -17.48 -9.15
C LEU A 387 13.68 -18.85 -8.51
N ILE A 388 13.61 -18.91 -7.18
CA ILE A 388 13.41 -20.16 -6.42
C ILE A 388 12.07 -20.22 -5.68
N ALA A 389 11.51 -19.09 -5.30
CA ALA A 389 10.20 -19.01 -4.64
C ALA A 389 9.59 -17.62 -4.76
N ARG A 390 8.32 -17.52 -4.38
CA ARG A 390 7.60 -16.26 -4.22
C ARG A 390 6.88 -16.22 -2.89
N GLY A 391 6.89 -15.08 -2.25
CA GLY A 391 6.12 -14.76 -1.07
C GLY A 391 5.30 -13.51 -1.29
N MET A 392 4.84 -12.92 -0.20
CA MET A 392 4.08 -11.66 -0.21
C MET A 392 5.04 -10.49 -0.08
N ALA A 393 4.91 -9.52 -0.97
CA ALA A 393 5.61 -8.24 -0.92
C ALA A 393 5.18 -7.48 0.36
N ALA A 394 6.03 -7.46 1.37
CA ALA A 394 5.72 -6.95 2.71
C ALA A 394 6.37 -5.60 3.02
N SER A 395 7.63 -5.43 2.64
CA SER A 395 8.34 -4.13 2.69
C SER A 395 9.23 -4.01 1.46
N PRO A 396 9.12 -2.93 0.68
CA PRO A 396 9.81 -2.80 -0.59
C PRO A 396 11.34 -2.78 -0.45
N GLY A 397 12.04 -2.92 -1.58
CA GLY A 397 13.49 -2.91 -1.67
C GLY A 397 14.07 -4.22 -2.18
N ALA A 398 15.38 -4.22 -2.36
CA ALA A 398 16.19 -5.37 -2.73
C ALA A 398 17.19 -5.66 -1.62
N ALA A 399 17.24 -6.88 -1.13
CA ALA A 399 18.22 -7.32 -0.15
C ALA A 399 18.91 -8.59 -0.58
N VAL A 400 20.22 -8.64 -0.38
CA VAL A 400 21.08 -9.79 -0.73
C VAL A 400 21.96 -10.14 0.46
N GLY A 401 22.04 -11.39 0.79
CA GLY A 401 22.91 -11.82 1.87
C GLY A 401 22.91 -13.33 2.11
N ARG A 402 23.79 -13.77 2.96
CA ARG A 402 23.82 -15.15 3.44
C ARG A 402 22.60 -15.43 4.32
N ILE A 403 22.12 -16.65 4.27
CA ILE A 403 21.00 -17.08 5.10
C ILE A 403 21.44 -17.14 6.56
N VAL A 404 20.67 -16.50 7.44
CA VAL A 404 20.83 -16.64 8.90
C VAL A 404 19.48 -16.96 9.54
N PHE A 405 19.50 -17.79 10.60
CA PHE A 405 18.28 -18.36 11.17
C PHE A 405 17.93 -17.80 12.57
N ASN A 406 18.80 -17.00 13.17
CA ASN A 406 18.59 -16.43 14.50
C ASN A 406 19.37 -15.12 14.70
N ASN A 407 19.07 -14.43 15.81
CA ASN A 407 19.67 -13.14 16.14
C ASN A 407 21.19 -13.22 16.25
N ALA A 408 21.71 -14.21 16.96
CA ALA A 408 23.15 -14.36 17.20
C ALA A 408 23.93 -14.49 15.88
N GLN A 409 23.40 -15.26 14.92
CA GLN A 409 24.01 -15.38 13.59
C GLN A 409 23.94 -14.07 12.80
N ALA A 410 22.82 -13.34 12.87
CA ALA A 410 22.66 -12.06 12.19
C ALA A 410 23.63 -11.02 12.75
N GLU A 411 23.70 -10.87 14.07
CA GLU A 411 24.61 -9.96 14.76
C GLU A 411 26.08 -10.29 14.50
N ALA A 412 26.44 -11.58 14.54
CA ALA A 412 27.79 -12.04 14.22
C ALA A 412 28.18 -11.74 12.77
N SER A 413 27.23 -11.94 11.83
CA SER A 413 27.45 -11.60 10.41
C SER A 413 27.65 -10.11 10.23
N ALA A 414 26.80 -9.28 10.83
CA ALA A 414 26.92 -7.83 10.77
C ALA A 414 28.26 -7.33 11.38
N ALA A 415 28.67 -7.89 12.54
CA ALA A 415 29.95 -7.56 13.17
C ALA A 415 31.15 -7.94 12.30
N ALA A 416 31.01 -9.00 11.50
CA ALA A 416 32.03 -9.43 10.53
C ALA A 416 31.95 -8.70 9.18
N GLY A 417 31.03 -7.76 9.00
CA GLY A 417 30.80 -7.05 7.75
C GLY A 417 30.20 -7.93 6.63
N VAL A 418 29.59 -9.06 6.99
CA VAL A 418 28.96 -10.00 6.05
C VAL A 418 27.47 -9.68 5.96
N LYS A 419 26.99 -9.36 4.76
CA LYS A 419 25.57 -9.17 4.50
C LYS A 419 24.78 -10.44 4.71
N CYS A 420 23.65 -10.37 5.42
CA CYS A 420 22.81 -11.52 5.69
C CYS A 420 21.32 -11.21 5.54
N VAL A 421 20.53 -12.23 5.27
CA VAL A 421 19.08 -12.22 5.25
C VAL A 421 18.58 -13.12 6.37
N LEU A 422 17.78 -12.55 7.28
CA LEU A 422 17.19 -13.30 8.38
C LEU A 422 16.01 -14.12 7.84
N VAL A 423 16.10 -15.44 7.96
CA VAL A 423 15.10 -16.38 7.47
C VAL A 423 14.44 -17.09 8.64
N ARG A 424 13.13 -16.88 8.80
CA ARG A 424 12.36 -17.43 9.91
C ARG A 424 11.06 -18.08 9.40
N ARG A 425 10.47 -18.97 10.18
CA ARG A 425 9.09 -19.41 9.91
C ARG A 425 8.13 -18.25 10.06
N GLU A 426 8.27 -17.50 11.13
CA GLU A 426 7.60 -16.25 11.50
C GLU A 426 8.53 -15.47 12.43
N THR A 427 8.35 -14.17 12.60
CA THR A 427 9.11 -13.39 13.59
C THR A 427 8.24 -12.98 14.76
N ASN A 428 8.86 -12.78 15.90
CA ASN A 428 8.29 -12.26 17.13
C ASN A 428 9.14 -11.08 17.66
N PRO A 429 8.75 -10.38 18.71
CA PRO A 429 9.51 -9.24 19.25
C PRO A 429 10.96 -9.58 19.65
N ASP A 430 11.24 -10.81 20.03
CA ASP A 430 12.60 -11.23 20.40
C ASP A 430 13.54 -11.31 19.19
N ASP A 431 13.02 -11.36 17.98
CA ASP A 431 13.81 -11.36 16.74
C ASP A 431 14.29 -9.96 16.32
N LEU A 432 13.89 -8.90 17.03
CA LEU A 432 14.25 -7.53 16.69
C LEU A 432 15.77 -7.28 16.51
N PRO A 433 16.67 -7.79 17.36
CA PRO A 433 18.11 -7.60 17.15
C PRO A 433 18.60 -8.20 15.82
N GLY A 434 18.13 -9.39 15.48
CA GLY A 434 18.45 -10.04 14.20
C GLY A 434 17.89 -9.30 13.01
N MET A 435 16.68 -8.76 13.13
CA MET A 435 16.05 -7.94 12.08
C MET A 435 16.81 -6.63 11.83
N VAL A 436 17.34 -6.00 12.89
CA VAL A 436 18.17 -4.79 12.79
C VAL A 436 19.50 -5.11 12.09
N ALA A 437 20.13 -6.21 12.45
CA ALA A 437 21.43 -6.62 11.94
C ALA A 437 21.39 -7.11 10.47
N ALA A 438 20.29 -7.71 10.03
CA ALA A 438 20.14 -8.25 8.68
C ALA A 438 19.86 -7.15 7.62
N GLU A 439 20.25 -7.42 6.36
CA GLU A 439 19.89 -6.58 5.20
C GLU A 439 18.41 -6.68 4.85
N GLY A 440 17.82 -7.84 5.06
CA GLY A 440 16.42 -8.12 4.81
C GLY A 440 15.86 -9.26 5.63
N VAL A 441 14.54 -9.38 5.64
CA VAL A 441 13.81 -10.41 6.40
C VAL A 441 12.94 -11.23 5.47
N LEU A 442 13.02 -12.55 5.61
CA LEU A 442 12.23 -13.51 4.85
C LEU A 442 11.50 -14.45 5.80
N THR A 443 10.16 -14.54 5.68
CA THR A 443 9.40 -15.48 6.49
C THR A 443 8.55 -16.42 5.64
N ALA A 444 8.46 -17.70 6.09
CA ALA A 444 7.61 -18.69 5.45
C ALA A 444 6.12 -18.43 5.72
N ARG A 445 5.79 -17.78 6.83
CA ARG A 445 4.44 -17.45 7.27
C ARG A 445 4.27 -15.95 7.50
N GLY A 446 3.02 -15.54 7.62
CA GLY A 446 2.66 -14.15 7.89
C GLY A 446 2.28 -13.36 6.65
N GLY A 447 1.53 -12.30 6.87
CA GLY A 447 1.05 -11.38 5.84
C GLY A 447 1.69 -10.00 5.93
N LYS A 448 1.12 -9.03 5.21
CA LYS A 448 1.57 -7.62 5.23
C LYS A 448 1.42 -6.91 6.57
N THR A 449 0.68 -7.51 7.49
CA THR A 449 0.43 -7.01 8.85
C THR A 449 1.17 -7.81 9.92
N SER A 450 1.95 -8.83 9.54
CA SER A 450 2.75 -9.61 10.47
C SER A 450 3.82 -8.75 11.14
N HIS A 451 4.32 -9.20 12.30
CA HIS A 451 5.42 -8.54 13.02
C HIS A 451 6.61 -8.28 12.10
N ALA A 452 7.04 -9.28 11.30
CA ALA A 452 8.11 -9.11 10.32
C ALA A 452 7.86 -7.93 9.36
N ALA A 453 6.66 -7.86 8.80
CA ALA A 453 6.28 -6.83 7.83
C ALA A 453 6.24 -5.42 8.44
N VAL A 454 5.62 -5.29 9.62
CA VAL A 454 5.45 -4.01 10.31
C VAL A 454 6.80 -3.45 10.78
N VAL A 455 7.60 -4.29 11.43
CA VAL A 455 8.90 -3.88 11.96
C VAL A 455 9.88 -3.57 10.83
N ALA A 456 9.95 -4.42 9.80
CA ALA A 456 10.82 -4.17 8.64
C ALA A 456 10.47 -2.84 7.94
N ARG A 457 9.19 -2.55 7.74
CA ARG A 457 8.74 -1.24 7.20
C ARG A 457 9.14 -0.07 8.09
N GLY A 458 8.97 -0.20 9.39
CA GLY A 458 9.38 0.82 10.35
C GLY A 458 10.86 1.14 10.30
N MET A 459 11.70 0.13 10.05
CA MET A 459 13.16 0.24 9.96
C MET A 459 13.67 0.55 8.53
N GLY A 460 12.80 0.60 7.53
CA GLY A 460 13.23 0.73 6.13
C GLY A 460 14.00 -0.49 5.60
N LYS A 461 13.71 -1.68 6.12
CA LYS A 461 14.33 -2.95 5.69
C LYS A 461 13.45 -3.69 4.69
N THR A 462 14.06 -4.34 3.72
CA THR A 462 13.35 -5.21 2.76
C THR A 462 12.73 -6.41 3.45
N CYS A 463 11.48 -6.72 3.14
CA CYS A 463 10.81 -7.88 3.73
C CYS A 463 9.91 -8.61 2.72
N VAL A 464 10.04 -9.93 2.70
CA VAL A 464 9.13 -10.84 2.02
C VAL A 464 8.54 -11.80 3.06
N CYS A 465 7.22 -11.85 3.17
CA CYS A 465 6.51 -12.72 4.11
C CYS A 465 5.69 -13.80 3.38
N GLY A 466 5.24 -14.83 4.12
CA GLY A 466 4.30 -15.81 3.59
C GLY A 466 4.84 -16.60 2.39
N ALA A 467 6.13 -16.87 2.36
CA ALA A 467 6.75 -17.71 1.33
C ALA A 467 6.56 -19.20 1.70
N GLU A 468 5.34 -19.71 1.56
CA GLU A 468 4.93 -21.06 2.00
C GLU A 468 5.71 -22.20 1.33
N ALA A 469 6.34 -21.93 0.20
CA ALA A 469 7.23 -22.89 -0.47
C ALA A 469 8.54 -23.15 0.28
N LEU A 470 8.85 -22.38 1.33
CA LEU A 470 10.05 -22.54 2.15
C LEU A 470 9.78 -23.47 3.33
N GLU A 471 10.45 -24.60 3.39
CA GLU A 471 10.48 -25.48 4.55
C GLU A 471 11.73 -25.15 5.39
N ILE A 472 11.52 -24.43 6.50
CA ILE A 472 12.61 -23.92 7.34
C ILE A 472 12.81 -24.84 8.55
N ASP A 473 14.02 -25.35 8.70
CA ASP A 473 14.51 -26.03 9.90
C ASP A 473 15.62 -25.17 10.54
N ALA A 474 15.21 -24.35 11.51
CA ALA A 474 16.13 -23.44 12.17
C ALA A 474 17.14 -24.16 13.10
N GLU A 475 16.82 -25.35 13.62
CA GLU A 475 17.72 -26.16 14.44
C GLU A 475 18.80 -26.84 13.59
N ALA A 476 18.40 -27.38 12.45
CA ALA A 476 19.35 -27.95 11.47
C ALA A 476 20.10 -26.88 10.68
N GLY A 477 19.65 -25.61 10.72
CA GLY A 477 20.21 -24.51 9.95
C GLY A 477 20.00 -24.67 8.44
N THR A 478 18.81 -25.11 8.01
CA THR A 478 18.52 -25.41 6.60
C THR A 478 17.18 -24.84 6.15
N VAL A 479 17.10 -24.53 4.86
CA VAL A 479 15.85 -24.19 4.14
C VAL A 479 15.73 -25.10 2.92
N THR A 480 14.63 -25.82 2.83
CA THR A 480 14.32 -26.62 1.63
C THR A 480 13.35 -25.82 0.74
N VAL A 481 13.74 -25.62 -0.52
CA VAL A 481 12.96 -24.89 -1.51
C VAL A 481 13.25 -25.37 -2.93
N ALA A 482 12.24 -25.54 -3.76
CA ALA A 482 12.38 -26.02 -5.15
C ALA A 482 13.21 -27.33 -5.28
N GLY A 483 13.10 -28.23 -4.29
CA GLY A 483 13.83 -29.49 -4.25
C GLY A 483 15.33 -29.38 -3.89
N ARG A 484 15.75 -28.19 -3.42
CA ARG A 484 17.12 -27.93 -2.95
C ARG A 484 17.15 -27.66 -1.45
N VAL A 485 18.23 -28.07 -0.79
CA VAL A 485 18.49 -27.72 0.60
C VAL A 485 19.55 -26.61 0.64
N LEU A 486 19.18 -25.45 1.17
CA LEU A 486 20.06 -24.29 1.36
C LEU A 486 20.48 -24.19 2.83
N THR A 487 21.67 -23.68 3.07
CA THR A 487 22.29 -23.55 4.40
C THR A 487 22.74 -22.10 4.64
N GLY A 488 23.33 -21.82 5.80
CA GLY A 488 23.93 -20.52 6.10
C GLY A 488 25.11 -20.11 5.22
N GLU A 489 25.65 -21.01 4.40
CA GLU A 489 26.68 -20.68 3.42
C GLU A 489 26.11 -20.18 2.09
N ASP A 490 24.82 -20.42 1.86
CA ASP A 490 24.16 -19.99 0.63
C ASP A 490 23.74 -18.52 0.71
N VAL A 491 23.80 -17.85 -0.43
CA VAL A 491 23.33 -16.47 -0.60
C VAL A 491 21.97 -16.47 -1.28
N ILE A 492 21.08 -15.67 -0.77
CA ILE A 492 19.78 -15.41 -1.40
C ILE A 492 19.58 -13.91 -1.61
N ALA A 493 18.75 -13.59 -2.59
CA ALA A 493 18.31 -12.25 -2.86
C ALA A 493 16.78 -12.19 -2.78
N ILE A 494 16.24 -11.17 -2.11
CA ILE A 494 14.79 -11.00 -1.94
C ILE A 494 14.36 -9.65 -2.48
N ASP A 495 13.27 -9.65 -3.26
CA ASP A 495 12.63 -8.46 -3.80
C ASP A 495 11.35 -8.16 -3.01
N GLY A 496 11.41 -7.15 -2.16
CA GLY A 496 10.28 -6.75 -1.32
C GLY A 496 9.15 -6.06 -2.09
N GLN A 497 9.34 -5.68 -3.36
CA GLN A 497 8.30 -5.09 -4.20
C GLN A 497 7.48 -6.17 -4.92
N THR A 498 8.14 -7.21 -5.40
CA THR A 498 7.50 -8.29 -6.17
C THR A 498 7.19 -9.53 -5.32
N GLY A 499 7.87 -9.68 -4.18
CA GLY A 499 7.82 -10.88 -3.35
C GLY A 499 8.67 -12.02 -3.91
N GLU A 500 9.52 -11.79 -4.88
CA GLU A 500 10.37 -12.78 -5.52
C GLU A 500 11.61 -13.08 -4.68
N ILE A 501 12.02 -14.36 -4.68
CA ILE A 501 13.17 -14.86 -3.95
C ILE A 501 14.09 -15.55 -4.95
N PHE A 502 15.33 -15.10 -5.02
CA PHE A 502 16.31 -15.57 -5.98
C PHE A 502 17.46 -16.29 -5.26
N LEU A 503 18.04 -17.28 -5.92
CA LEU A 503 19.25 -17.94 -5.48
C LEU A 503 20.49 -17.15 -5.96
N GLY A 504 21.45 -16.99 -5.05
CA GLY A 504 22.74 -16.35 -5.34
C GLY A 504 22.72 -14.83 -5.21
N GLU A 505 23.84 -14.23 -5.53
CA GLU A 505 24.02 -12.78 -5.52
C GLU A 505 23.35 -12.14 -6.74
N VAL A 506 22.52 -11.14 -6.48
CA VAL A 506 21.97 -10.25 -7.51
C VAL A 506 22.46 -8.84 -7.21
N PRO A 507 23.10 -8.14 -8.17
CA PRO A 507 23.54 -6.77 -7.96
C PRO A 507 22.41 -5.85 -7.51
N VAL A 508 22.67 -5.05 -6.48
CA VAL A 508 21.74 -4.07 -5.91
C VAL A 508 22.28 -2.67 -6.13
N THR A 509 21.42 -1.76 -6.54
CA THR A 509 21.74 -0.35 -6.72
C THR A 509 21.06 0.43 -5.60
N ASP A 510 21.82 1.24 -4.85
CA ASP A 510 21.27 2.17 -3.88
C ASP A 510 20.41 3.22 -4.57
N SER A 511 19.36 3.68 -3.86
CA SER A 511 18.47 4.69 -4.42
C SER A 511 19.10 6.09 -4.39
N PRO A 512 19.33 6.73 -5.55
CA PRO A 512 19.76 8.13 -5.60
C PRO A 512 18.73 9.10 -4.99
N VAL A 513 17.47 8.70 -4.94
CA VAL A 513 16.40 9.47 -4.27
C VAL A 513 16.65 9.51 -2.76
N THR A 514 17.06 8.41 -2.15
CA THR A 514 17.44 8.39 -0.71
C THR A 514 18.63 9.27 -0.45
N THR A 515 19.65 9.26 -1.31
CA THR A 515 20.80 10.17 -1.21
C THR A 515 20.35 11.64 -1.28
N TYR A 516 19.43 11.96 -2.21
CA TYR A 516 18.83 13.29 -2.28
C TYR A 516 18.10 13.67 -0.99
N LEU A 517 17.27 12.76 -0.45
CA LEU A 517 16.47 13.03 0.76
C LEU A 517 17.33 13.24 1.99
N SER A 518 18.47 12.54 2.10
CA SER A 518 19.38 12.62 3.24
C SER A 518 20.39 13.77 3.14
N HIS A 519 20.92 14.04 1.94
CA HIS A 519 22.06 14.93 1.76
C HIS A 519 21.78 16.12 0.82
N GLY A 520 20.54 16.26 0.37
CA GLY A 520 20.09 17.38 -0.46
C GLY A 520 20.27 17.17 -1.96
N LEU A 521 19.79 18.16 -2.74
CA LEU A 521 19.67 18.05 -4.20
C LEU A 521 21.02 17.83 -4.90
N GLU A 522 22.06 18.55 -4.52
CA GLU A 522 23.37 18.43 -5.13
C GLU A 522 23.97 17.03 -4.97
N ALA A 523 23.85 16.45 -3.77
CA ALA A 523 24.33 15.10 -3.48
C ALA A 523 23.54 14.04 -4.27
N GLY A 524 22.21 14.19 -4.36
CA GLY A 524 21.35 13.30 -5.14
C GLY A 524 21.71 13.33 -6.63
N LEU A 525 21.86 14.53 -7.20
CA LEU A 525 22.27 14.70 -8.60
C LEU A 525 23.69 14.16 -8.86
N ALA A 526 24.60 14.31 -7.91
CA ALA A 526 25.92 13.70 -8.02
C ALA A 526 25.87 12.16 -8.00
N ALA A 527 25.01 11.59 -7.16
CA ALA A 527 24.78 10.14 -7.13
C ALA A 527 24.15 9.60 -8.43
N ALA A 528 23.39 10.44 -9.15
CA ALA A 528 22.83 10.13 -10.45
C ALA A 528 23.81 10.36 -11.63
N ALA A 529 25.05 10.72 -11.35
CA ALA A 529 26.01 11.16 -12.36
C ALA A 529 26.13 10.18 -13.54
N GLY A 530 25.78 10.67 -14.72
CA GLY A 530 25.83 9.92 -15.98
C GLY A 530 24.50 9.32 -16.46
N ASP A 531 23.44 9.37 -15.64
CA ASP A 531 22.09 8.98 -16.04
C ASP A 531 21.12 10.19 -16.02
N PRO A 532 20.81 10.77 -17.21
CA PRO A 532 19.87 11.89 -17.30
C PRO A 532 18.47 11.55 -16.74
N GLY A 533 18.03 10.31 -16.94
CA GLY A 533 16.72 9.88 -16.47
C GLY A 533 16.61 9.87 -14.93
N THR A 534 17.64 9.44 -14.23
CA THR A 534 17.69 9.50 -12.76
C THR A 534 17.80 10.94 -12.26
N SER A 535 18.55 11.81 -12.93
CA SER A 535 18.63 13.24 -12.57
C SER A 535 17.28 13.93 -12.70
N GLU A 536 16.54 13.71 -13.77
CA GLU A 536 15.17 14.24 -13.94
C GLU A 536 14.21 13.72 -12.86
N LEU A 537 14.36 12.45 -12.44
CA LEU A 537 13.55 11.89 -11.37
C LEU A 537 13.81 12.61 -10.04
N ILE A 538 15.08 12.81 -9.69
CA ILE A 538 15.47 13.51 -8.46
C ILE A 538 14.92 14.94 -8.46
N GLU A 539 15.05 15.67 -9.58
CA GLU A 539 14.50 17.01 -9.74
C GLU A 539 12.97 17.02 -9.60
N ALA A 540 12.29 16.02 -10.17
CA ALA A 540 10.84 15.89 -10.06
C ALA A 540 10.41 15.64 -8.61
N VAL A 541 11.07 14.72 -7.90
CA VAL A 541 10.81 14.46 -6.48
C VAL A 541 11.08 15.71 -5.64
N HIS A 542 12.19 16.41 -5.91
CA HIS A 542 12.53 17.64 -5.21
C HIS A 542 11.45 18.73 -5.39
N ARG A 543 11.00 18.98 -6.60
CA ARG A 543 9.95 19.98 -6.88
C ARG A 543 8.64 19.67 -6.20
N ILE A 544 8.23 18.41 -6.20
CA ILE A 544 6.99 17.96 -5.55
C ILE A 544 7.10 18.08 -4.02
N LEU A 545 8.18 17.61 -3.41
CA LEU A 545 8.36 17.69 -1.96
C LEU A 545 8.53 19.14 -1.48
N THR A 546 9.22 19.98 -2.23
CA THR A 546 9.34 21.41 -1.91
C THR A 546 7.95 22.06 -1.89
N HIS A 547 7.12 21.78 -2.90
CA HIS A 547 5.75 22.29 -2.91
C HIS A 547 4.90 21.73 -1.77
N ALA A 548 5.05 20.45 -1.45
CA ALA A 548 4.37 19.85 -0.29
C ALA A 548 4.72 20.57 1.01
N ASP A 549 6.02 20.90 1.21
CA ASP A 549 6.47 21.65 2.38
C ASP A 549 5.97 23.10 2.41
N GLU A 550 5.77 23.75 1.25
CA GLU A 550 5.22 25.09 1.14
C GLU A 550 3.72 25.17 1.54
N VAL A 551 2.94 24.11 1.20
CA VAL A 551 1.48 24.14 1.36
C VAL A 551 0.98 23.41 2.61
N ARG A 552 1.75 22.49 3.19
CA ARG A 552 1.31 21.72 4.34
C ARG A 552 1.09 22.59 5.58
N ARG A 553 0.00 22.31 6.29
CA ARG A 553 -0.27 22.89 7.60
C ARG A 553 0.37 22.06 8.75
N LEU A 554 0.32 20.73 8.62
CA LEU A 554 0.92 19.85 9.61
C LEU A 554 2.45 19.98 9.62
N GLN A 555 3.01 20.19 10.80
CA GLN A 555 4.43 19.93 11.01
C GLN A 555 4.70 18.43 10.96
N VAL A 556 5.87 18.06 10.49
CA VAL A 556 6.35 16.68 10.52
C VAL A 556 7.52 16.56 11.46
N ARG A 557 7.33 15.78 12.52
CA ARG A 557 8.34 15.44 13.53
C ARG A 557 8.73 13.98 13.39
N ALA A 558 9.76 13.55 14.07
CA ALA A 558 10.18 12.17 14.11
C ALA A 558 10.12 11.56 15.52
N ASN A 559 9.99 10.24 15.57
CA ASN A 559 10.22 9.43 16.75
C ASN A 559 11.69 8.99 16.71
N ALA A 560 12.49 9.42 17.68
CA ALA A 560 13.92 9.12 17.73
C ALA A 560 14.38 9.02 19.18
N ASP A 561 15.11 7.97 19.49
CA ASP A 561 15.53 7.62 20.84
C ASP A 561 17.05 7.72 21.02
N THR A 562 17.79 7.99 19.92
CA THR A 562 19.26 8.15 19.89
C THR A 562 19.67 9.42 19.13
N PRO A 563 20.87 9.96 19.39
CA PRO A 563 21.40 11.08 18.60
C PRO A 563 21.49 10.78 17.10
N GLU A 564 21.86 9.55 16.73
CA GLU A 564 22.00 9.10 15.34
C GLU A 564 20.65 9.12 14.63
N ASP A 565 19.59 8.62 15.26
CA ASP A 565 18.24 8.66 14.71
C ASP A 565 17.70 10.09 14.62
N SER A 566 18.03 10.93 15.60
CA SER A 566 17.69 12.36 15.58
C SER A 566 18.37 13.08 14.42
N GLN A 567 19.65 12.79 14.18
CA GLN A 567 20.40 13.34 13.05
C GLN A 567 19.79 12.89 11.72
N ARG A 568 19.49 11.60 11.58
CA ARG A 568 18.84 11.04 10.38
C ARG A 568 17.47 11.66 10.14
N ALA A 569 16.70 11.88 11.21
CA ALA A 569 15.40 12.54 11.12
C ALA A 569 15.52 13.97 10.55
N LEU A 570 16.50 14.73 11.03
CA LEU A 570 16.77 16.08 10.52
C LEU A 570 17.21 16.08 9.05
N GLU A 571 18.05 15.13 8.67
CA GLU A 571 18.45 14.93 7.27
C GLU A 571 17.26 14.69 6.36
N PHE A 572 16.30 13.86 6.77
CA PHE A 572 15.03 13.64 6.04
C PHE A 572 14.04 14.80 6.11
N GLY A 573 14.36 15.87 6.84
CA GLY A 573 13.57 17.10 6.90
C GLY A 573 12.56 17.16 8.06
N ALA A 574 12.76 16.39 9.12
CA ALA A 574 11.95 16.51 10.34
C ALA A 574 12.12 17.90 10.98
N GLN A 575 11.03 18.46 11.51
CA GLN A 575 11.01 19.79 12.15
C GLN A 575 11.19 19.72 13.66
N GLY A 576 11.35 18.53 14.21
CA GLY A 576 11.55 18.26 15.61
C GLY A 576 11.43 16.78 15.92
N ILE A 577 11.60 16.43 17.18
CA ILE A 577 11.30 15.10 17.72
C ILE A 577 9.96 15.17 18.44
N GLY A 578 9.00 14.37 18.00
CA GLY A 578 7.66 14.29 18.60
C GLY A 578 7.53 13.18 19.64
N LEU A 579 8.49 12.26 19.68
CA LEU A 579 8.60 11.23 20.70
C LEU A 579 10.05 10.80 20.84
N CYS A 580 10.63 11.02 22.01
CA CYS A 580 11.82 10.35 22.49
C CYS A 580 11.40 9.44 23.65
N ARG A 581 11.56 8.13 23.48
CA ARG A 581 11.32 7.14 24.52
C ARG A 581 12.53 7.03 25.42
N THR A 582 12.30 7.00 26.73
CA THR A 582 13.39 6.94 27.71
C THR A 582 13.67 5.54 28.23
N GLU A 583 12.89 4.53 27.82
CA GLU A 583 13.01 3.15 28.25
C GLU A 583 14.41 2.59 27.99
N HIS A 584 14.94 2.84 26.81
CA HIS A 584 16.28 2.38 26.42
C HIS A 584 17.41 2.97 27.31
N MET A 585 17.15 4.13 27.90
CA MET A 585 18.09 4.77 28.84
C MET A 585 18.17 4.08 30.21
N PHE A 586 17.32 3.08 30.45
CA PHE A 586 17.29 2.28 31.68
C PHE A 586 17.73 0.82 31.46
N LEU A 587 17.98 0.44 30.24
CA LEU A 587 18.33 -0.94 29.88
C LEU A 587 19.85 -1.17 29.74
N GLY A 588 20.24 -2.38 29.40
CA GLY A 588 21.65 -2.77 29.20
C GLY A 588 22.47 -2.68 30.49
N SER A 589 23.59 -2.01 30.41
CA SER A 589 24.52 -1.87 31.57
C SER A 589 23.94 -1.05 32.73
N ARG A 590 22.82 -0.36 32.54
CA ARG A 590 22.17 0.46 33.57
C ARG A 590 21.12 -0.32 34.37
N ARG A 591 20.69 -1.48 33.90
CA ARG A 591 19.68 -2.33 34.55
C ARG A 591 19.97 -2.62 36.03
N PRO A 592 21.21 -2.91 36.47
CA PRO A 592 21.53 -3.10 37.91
C PRO A 592 21.20 -1.89 38.79
N LEU A 593 21.31 -0.65 38.27
CA LEU A 593 20.92 0.55 39.00
C LEU A 593 19.40 0.64 39.15
N VAL A 594 18.64 0.27 38.11
CA VAL A 594 17.17 0.24 38.17
C VAL A 594 16.69 -0.85 39.14
N GLU A 595 17.29 -2.03 39.11
CA GLU A 595 17.03 -3.10 40.07
C GLU A 595 17.29 -2.62 41.50
N ARG A 596 18.38 -1.89 41.76
CA ARG A 596 18.69 -1.35 43.05
C ARG A 596 17.64 -0.33 43.50
N VAL A 597 17.16 0.55 42.62
CA VAL A 597 16.07 1.49 42.94
C VAL A 597 14.80 0.73 43.38
N ILE A 598 14.47 -0.37 42.68
CA ILE A 598 13.26 -1.17 42.95
C ILE A 598 13.37 -1.95 44.27
N LEU A 599 14.55 -2.51 44.54
CA LEU A 599 14.81 -3.36 45.71
C LEU A 599 15.04 -2.58 47.00
N SER A 600 15.58 -1.35 46.91
CA SER A 600 15.92 -0.57 48.10
C SER A 600 14.69 0.05 48.75
N GLU A 601 14.72 0.22 50.08
CA GLU A 601 13.66 0.87 50.85
C GLU A 601 13.50 2.36 50.50
N GLU A 602 12.29 2.88 50.58
CA GLU A 602 12.02 4.30 50.34
C GLU A 602 12.80 5.16 51.32
N GLY A 603 13.44 6.19 50.78
CA GLY A 603 14.28 7.12 51.57
C GLY A 603 15.65 6.55 52.01
N SER A 604 16.01 5.34 51.61
CA SER A 604 17.35 4.78 51.92
C SER A 604 18.46 5.48 51.14
N ALA A 605 19.66 5.54 51.73
CA ALA A 605 20.85 6.06 51.06
C ALA A 605 21.16 5.28 49.76
N GLU A 606 20.95 3.98 49.77
CA GLU A 606 21.20 3.10 48.64
C GLU A 606 20.31 3.42 47.46
N ARG A 607 19.00 3.69 47.69
CA ARG A 607 18.07 4.14 46.63
C ARG A 607 18.50 5.50 46.09
N GLN A 608 18.90 6.43 46.96
CA GLN A 608 19.33 7.76 46.52
C GLN A 608 20.61 7.71 45.68
N GLU A 609 21.59 6.88 46.06
CA GLU A 609 22.81 6.69 45.26
C GLU A 609 22.50 6.11 43.88
N ALA A 610 21.56 5.20 43.78
CA ALA A 610 21.13 4.62 42.51
C ALA A 610 20.40 5.68 41.65
N PHE A 611 19.55 6.51 42.22
CA PHE A 611 18.92 7.64 41.53
C PHE A 611 19.96 8.65 41.03
N ASP A 612 20.91 9.06 41.85
CA ASP A 612 21.93 10.03 41.49
C ASP A 612 22.81 9.51 40.33
N ALA A 613 23.13 8.21 40.34
CA ALA A 613 23.85 7.56 39.25
C ALA A 613 23.06 7.52 37.95
N LEU A 614 21.76 7.17 38.00
CA LEU A 614 20.89 7.17 36.84
C LEU A 614 20.67 8.58 36.27
N GLU A 615 20.46 9.57 37.14
CA GLU A 615 20.29 10.98 36.75
C GLU A 615 21.48 11.48 35.94
N LYS A 616 22.69 11.19 36.42
CA LYS A 616 23.92 11.56 35.70
C LYS A 616 24.00 10.93 34.31
N LEU A 617 23.71 9.65 34.22
CA LEU A 617 23.76 8.93 32.93
C LEU A 617 22.68 9.44 31.95
N GLN A 618 21.47 9.71 32.43
CA GLN A 618 20.42 10.28 31.61
C GLN A 618 20.69 11.71 31.18
N LYS A 619 21.32 12.52 32.03
CA LYS A 619 21.77 13.85 31.63
C LYS A 619 22.71 13.78 30.44
N GLU A 620 23.67 12.84 30.44
CA GLU A 620 24.59 12.64 29.32
C GLU A 620 23.84 12.27 28.01
N ASP A 621 22.84 11.40 28.08
CA ASP A 621 21.99 11.03 26.93
C ASP A 621 21.19 12.22 26.40
N PHE A 622 20.50 12.93 27.28
CA PHE A 622 19.71 14.11 26.89
C PHE A 622 20.59 15.25 26.35
N LEU A 623 21.79 15.44 26.89
CA LEU A 623 22.72 16.41 26.38
C LEU A 623 23.11 16.12 24.94
N ALA A 624 23.45 14.87 24.62
CA ALA A 624 23.81 14.43 23.27
C ALA A 624 22.64 14.61 22.28
N MET A 625 21.42 14.25 22.70
CA MET A 625 20.26 14.42 21.85
C MET A 625 19.85 15.88 21.63
N LEU A 626 19.82 16.69 22.68
CA LEU A 626 19.47 18.10 22.58
C LEU A 626 20.49 18.91 21.80
N GLU A 627 21.78 18.50 21.83
CA GLU A 627 22.81 19.13 21.02
C GLU A 627 22.58 18.96 19.52
N VAL A 628 22.15 17.76 19.08
CA VAL A 628 21.73 17.50 17.70
C VAL A 628 20.47 18.31 17.36
N MET A 629 19.56 18.47 18.31
CA MET A 629 18.27 19.15 18.12
C MET A 629 18.31 20.66 18.39
N ASP A 630 19.47 21.30 18.33
CA ASP A 630 19.64 22.73 18.56
C ASP A 630 18.63 23.58 17.75
N GLY A 631 17.82 24.39 18.42
CA GLY A 631 16.77 25.22 17.83
C GLY A 631 15.49 24.45 17.43
N LYS A 632 15.40 23.15 17.71
CA LYS A 632 14.24 22.30 17.39
C LYS A 632 13.59 21.76 18.66
N SER A 633 12.26 21.59 18.60
CA SER A 633 11.53 20.95 19.70
C SER A 633 11.89 19.47 19.81
N MET A 634 12.06 19.02 21.05
CA MET A 634 12.27 17.61 21.37
C MET A 634 11.34 17.19 22.50
N THR A 635 10.32 16.39 22.16
CA THR A 635 9.36 15.86 23.13
C THR A 635 9.92 14.58 23.76
N VAL A 636 10.18 14.64 25.07
CA VAL A 636 10.71 13.52 25.86
C VAL A 636 9.58 12.92 26.67
N ARG A 637 9.25 11.66 26.40
CA ARG A 637 8.31 10.90 27.20
C ARG A 637 8.99 10.37 28.45
N LEU A 638 8.43 10.68 29.62
CA LEU A 638 8.88 10.05 30.86
C LEU A 638 8.67 8.55 30.78
N ILE A 639 9.40 7.79 31.62
CA ILE A 639 9.38 6.32 31.56
C ILE A 639 7.98 5.77 31.66
N ASP A 640 7.65 4.85 30.74
CA ASP A 640 6.30 4.31 30.58
C ASP A 640 6.15 2.83 30.94
N PRO A 641 7.05 1.90 30.59
CA PRO A 641 6.88 0.48 30.86
C PRO A 641 6.74 0.13 32.34
N PRO A 642 6.05 -0.97 32.67
CA PRO A 642 5.95 -1.46 34.02
C PRO A 642 7.30 -1.96 34.55
N LEU A 643 7.45 -1.93 35.88
CA LEU A 643 8.72 -2.25 36.54
C LEU A 643 9.25 -3.64 36.25
N HIS A 644 8.39 -4.63 35.99
CA HIS A 644 8.84 -5.99 35.74
C HIS A 644 9.63 -6.14 34.43
N GLU A 645 9.52 -5.20 33.46
CA GLU A 645 10.37 -5.20 32.26
C GLU A 645 11.85 -4.92 32.58
N PHE A 646 12.12 -4.28 33.68
CA PHE A 646 13.46 -4.01 34.16
C PHE A 646 14.00 -5.06 35.14
N LEU A 647 13.18 -6.05 35.45
CA LEU A 647 13.54 -7.16 36.36
C LEU A 647 13.79 -8.45 35.55
N PRO A 648 14.48 -9.46 36.18
CA PRO A 648 14.63 -10.78 35.54
C PRO A 648 13.28 -11.44 35.22
N GLN A 649 13.25 -12.27 34.19
CA GLN A 649 12.07 -13.05 33.81
C GLN A 649 11.65 -13.96 34.95
N LEU A 650 10.37 -13.89 35.34
CA LEU A 650 9.83 -14.67 36.47
C LEU A 650 10.09 -16.15 36.34
N THR A 651 9.76 -16.74 35.20
CA THR A 651 9.92 -18.20 34.97
C THR A 651 11.39 -18.65 35.04
N GLU A 652 12.30 -17.86 34.45
CA GLU A 652 13.75 -18.19 34.51
C GLU A 652 14.28 -18.14 35.93
N LEU A 653 13.86 -17.09 36.67
CA LEU A 653 14.29 -16.91 38.06
C LEU A 653 13.69 -17.97 38.98
N GLU A 654 12.44 -18.39 38.79
CA GLU A 654 11.81 -19.50 39.51
C GLU A 654 12.57 -20.80 39.28
N VAL A 655 12.90 -21.13 38.01
CA VAL A 655 13.69 -22.32 37.67
C VAL A 655 15.08 -22.25 38.31
N LYS A 656 15.76 -21.10 38.19
CA LYS A 656 17.10 -20.89 38.78
C LYS A 656 17.06 -21.13 40.29
N VAL A 657 16.16 -20.49 41.00
CA VAL A 657 16.04 -20.61 42.47
C VAL A 657 15.62 -22.04 42.86
N ALA A 658 14.70 -22.69 42.12
CA ALA A 658 14.28 -24.05 42.41
C ALA A 658 15.42 -25.06 42.24
N LEU A 659 16.21 -24.94 41.18
CA LEU A 659 17.38 -25.76 40.95
C LEU A 659 18.46 -25.54 42.01
N ALA A 660 18.74 -24.30 42.37
CA ALA A 660 19.69 -23.94 43.43
C ALA A 660 19.25 -24.48 44.81
N LYS A 661 17.94 -24.43 45.12
CA LYS A 661 17.37 -25.07 46.31
C LYS A 661 17.59 -26.57 46.34
N ALA A 662 17.32 -27.22 45.25
CA ALA A 662 17.55 -28.68 45.12
C ALA A 662 19.05 -29.08 45.28
N ALA A 663 19.95 -28.19 44.86
CA ALA A 663 21.39 -28.38 44.98
C ALA A 663 21.97 -27.89 46.33
N GLY A 664 21.22 -27.24 47.17
CA GLY A 664 21.65 -26.63 48.42
C GLY A 664 22.62 -25.44 48.23
N THR A 665 22.53 -24.74 47.10
CA THR A 665 23.43 -23.63 46.69
C THR A 665 22.67 -22.32 46.45
N VAL A 666 21.57 -22.08 47.16
CA VAL A 666 20.72 -20.92 46.98
C VAL A 666 21.46 -19.64 47.36
N ASP A 667 21.43 -18.64 46.45
CA ASP A 667 21.84 -17.29 46.72
C ASP A 667 20.66 -16.55 47.37
N PRO A 668 20.85 -15.95 48.56
CA PRO A 668 19.83 -15.14 49.22
C PRO A 668 19.36 -13.96 48.37
N ALA A 669 20.22 -13.40 47.55
CA ALA A 669 19.87 -12.31 46.63
C ALA A 669 18.89 -12.76 45.53
N ASP A 670 19.07 -13.96 45.00
CA ASP A 670 18.13 -14.55 44.04
C ASP A 670 16.74 -14.82 44.66
N GLU A 671 16.69 -15.23 45.95
CA GLU A 671 15.42 -15.42 46.65
C GLU A 671 14.69 -14.09 46.90
N GLU A 672 15.39 -13.05 47.29
CA GLU A 672 14.85 -11.72 47.47
C GLU A 672 14.38 -11.13 46.14
N MET A 673 15.15 -11.28 45.09
CA MET A 673 14.77 -10.91 43.74
C MET A 673 13.50 -11.64 43.28
N LEU A 674 13.41 -12.94 43.55
CA LEU A 674 12.21 -13.72 43.20
C LEU A 674 10.93 -13.21 43.92
N VAL A 675 11.05 -12.87 45.18
CA VAL A 675 9.93 -12.28 45.93
C VAL A 675 9.49 -10.97 45.30
N THR A 676 10.44 -10.13 44.89
CA THR A 676 10.19 -8.82 44.28
C THR A 676 9.58 -8.97 42.90
N VAL A 677 10.14 -9.84 42.05
CA VAL A 677 9.61 -10.09 40.71
C VAL A 677 8.17 -10.62 40.78
N ARG A 678 7.88 -11.56 41.72
CA ARG A 678 6.50 -12.05 41.96
C ARG A 678 5.55 -10.95 42.40
N ARG A 679 6.01 -10.00 43.22
CA ARG A 679 5.21 -8.86 43.69
C ARG A 679 4.83 -7.91 42.56
N PHE A 680 5.72 -7.68 41.60
CA PHE A 680 5.52 -6.77 40.47
C PHE A 680 5.04 -7.45 39.20
N HIS A 681 4.90 -8.77 39.21
CA HIS A 681 4.35 -9.52 38.08
C HIS A 681 2.85 -9.25 37.96
N GLU A 682 2.44 -8.64 36.86
CA GLU A 682 1.05 -8.26 36.59
C GLU A 682 0.42 -9.21 35.58
N GLN A 683 -0.87 -9.51 35.71
CA GLN A 683 -1.63 -10.33 34.76
C GLN A 683 -1.85 -9.60 33.43
N ASN A 684 -2.00 -8.29 33.47
CA ASN A 684 -2.14 -7.43 32.31
C ASN A 684 -1.32 -6.16 32.51
N PRO A 685 -0.04 -6.18 32.13
CA PRO A 685 0.87 -5.06 32.32
C PRO A 685 0.44 -3.77 31.64
N MET A 686 -0.26 -3.88 30.50
CA MET A 686 -0.77 -2.72 29.78
C MET A 686 -1.70 -1.84 30.60
N LEU A 687 -2.51 -2.45 31.47
CA LEU A 687 -3.51 -1.77 32.28
C LEU A 687 -3.06 -1.59 33.73
N GLY A 688 -1.83 -1.92 34.05
CA GLY A 688 -1.26 -1.98 35.40
C GLY A 688 -0.46 -0.75 35.84
N LEU A 689 0.62 -1.02 36.57
CA LEU A 689 1.50 -0.03 37.18
C LEU A 689 2.58 0.43 36.19
N ARG A 690 2.23 1.34 35.31
CA ARG A 690 3.13 1.94 34.32
C ARG A 690 2.83 3.44 34.15
N GLY A 691 3.68 4.14 33.43
CA GLY A 691 3.50 5.55 33.09
C GLY A 691 3.35 6.45 34.31
N VAL A 692 2.39 7.36 34.27
CA VAL A 692 2.15 8.31 35.37
C VAL A 692 1.84 7.62 36.70
N ARG A 693 1.20 6.44 36.64
CA ARG A 693 0.91 5.67 37.86
C ARG A 693 2.18 5.23 38.57
N LEU A 694 3.16 4.77 37.78
CA LEU A 694 4.48 4.40 38.27
C LEU A 694 5.24 5.61 38.81
N GLY A 695 5.18 6.76 38.12
CA GLY A 695 5.81 7.99 38.60
C GLY A 695 5.27 8.48 39.96
N ILE A 696 3.96 8.30 40.21
CA ILE A 696 3.34 8.62 41.48
C ILE A 696 3.64 7.55 42.56
N TYR A 697 3.63 6.25 42.16
CA TYR A 697 3.89 5.14 43.08
C TYR A 697 5.35 5.07 43.56
N LEU A 698 6.30 5.45 42.73
CA LEU A 698 7.75 5.45 43.00
C LEU A 698 8.28 6.88 42.99
N PRO A 699 8.14 7.63 44.11
CA PRO A 699 8.62 9.04 44.20
C PRO A 699 10.09 9.16 43.87
N GLY A 700 10.41 10.18 43.09
CA GLY A 700 11.79 10.47 42.65
C GLY A 700 12.13 9.93 41.25
N LEU A 701 11.39 8.96 40.73
CA LEU A 701 11.66 8.38 39.41
C LEU A 701 11.44 9.38 38.26
N PHE A 702 10.31 10.07 38.25
CA PHE A 702 10.05 11.12 37.25
C PHE A 702 10.88 12.38 37.53
N ALA A 703 11.06 12.70 38.79
CA ALA A 703 11.88 13.83 39.22
C ALA A 703 13.32 13.75 38.71
N LEU A 704 13.96 12.57 38.77
CA LEU A 704 15.33 12.40 38.28
C LEU A 704 15.37 12.63 36.76
N GLN A 705 14.40 12.14 35.98
CA GLN A 705 14.37 12.34 34.54
C GLN A 705 14.17 13.81 34.16
N MET A 706 13.21 14.47 34.82
CA MET A 706 12.96 15.91 34.60
C MET A 706 14.19 16.76 34.99
N ARG A 707 14.86 16.43 36.10
CA ARG A 707 16.09 17.13 36.53
C ARG A 707 17.24 16.92 35.54
N ALA A 708 17.49 15.68 35.13
CA ALA A 708 18.49 15.32 34.13
C ALA A 708 18.26 16.07 32.80
N LEU A 709 17.03 16.16 32.34
CA LEU A 709 16.67 16.89 31.13
C LEU A 709 16.86 18.39 31.25
N CYS A 710 16.43 18.98 32.39
CA CYS A 710 16.58 20.39 32.68
C CYS A 710 18.06 20.77 32.84
N GLU A 711 18.87 19.95 33.50
CA GLU A 711 20.30 20.20 33.62
C GLU A 711 21.04 20.11 32.30
N ALA A 712 20.67 19.16 31.42
CA ALA A 712 21.23 19.09 30.08
C ALA A 712 20.84 20.33 29.24
N ALA A 713 19.59 20.76 29.34
CA ALA A 713 19.14 21.99 28.67
C ALA A 713 19.86 23.23 29.21
N ALA A 714 20.00 23.36 30.54
CA ALA A 714 20.72 24.47 31.17
C ALA A 714 22.18 24.55 30.73
N GLU A 715 22.86 23.42 30.60
CA GLU A 715 24.23 23.35 30.12
C GLU A 715 24.34 23.84 28.67
N LEU A 716 23.42 23.48 27.79
CA LEU A 716 23.39 23.92 26.40
C LEU A 716 23.07 25.43 26.30
N VAL A 717 22.13 25.94 27.10
CA VAL A 717 21.85 27.39 27.17
C VAL A 717 23.10 28.16 27.62
N ALA A 718 23.83 27.68 28.62
CA ALA A 718 25.08 28.26 29.03
C ALA A 718 26.17 28.26 27.93
N ARG A 719 26.08 27.30 26.99
CA ARG A 719 26.94 27.23 25.79
C ARG A 719 26.44 28.10 24.63
N GLY A 720 25.36 28.86 24.82
CA GLY A 720 24.75 29.70 23.77
C GLY A 720 23.91 28.96 22.74
N LYS A 721 23.46 27.75 23.07
CA LYS A 721 22.53 26.94 22.25
C LYS A 721 21.08 27.23 22.61
N ASP A 722 20.15 26.76 21.79
CA ASP A 722 18.68 26.92 21.93
C ASP A 722 18.00 25.56 22.10
N PRO A 723 18.21 24.83 23.23
CA PRO A 723 17.49 23.58 23.47
C PRO A 723 16.03 23.86 23.77
N ARG A 724 15.13 23.07 23.16
CA ARG A 724 13.67 23.20 23.31
C ARG A 724 13.04 21.88 23.76
N PRO A 725 13.33 21.41 24.99
CA PRO A 725 12.73 20.18 25.50
C PRO A 725 11.28 20.39 25.88
N GLU A 726 10.47 19.37 25.56
CA GLU A 726 9.06 19.26 25.91
C GLU A 726 8.89 17.98 26.74
N ILE A 727 8.48 18.08 27.99
CA ILE A 727 8.26 16.95 28.89
C ILE A 727 6.87 16.39 28.65
N MET A 728 6.77 15.11 28.32
CA MET A 728 5.51 14.43 28.06
C MET A 728 5.22 13.37 29.11
N VAL A 729 4.10 13.52 29.82
CA VAL A 729 3.66 12.58 30.84
C VAL A 729 2.83 11.48 30.22
N PRO A 730 3.27 10.20 30.27
CA PRO A 730 2.56 9.09 29.68
C PRO A 730 1.37 8.61 30.52
N LEU A 731 0.40 7.96 29.88
CA LEU A 731 -0.71 7.23 30.46
C LEU A 731 -1.60 8.05 31.41
N VAL A 732 -1.69 9.35 31.21
CA VAL A 732 -2.51 10.24 32.03
C VAL A 732 -3.98 9.88 31.86
N GLY A 733 -4.67 9.64 32.95
CA GLY A 733 -6.11 9.36 33.00
C GLY A 733 -6.93 10.38 33.78
N SER A 734 -6.29 11.23 34.58
CA SER A 734 -6.94 12.23 35.40
C SER A 734 -6.12 13.51 35.46
N VAL A 735 -6.83 14.65 35.53
CA VAL A 735 -6.15 15.97 35.68
C VAL A 735 -5.28 16.02 36.92
N ARG A 736 -5.70 15.38 38.03
CA ARG A 736 -4.93 15.37 39.26
C ARG A 736 -3.60 14.62 39.15
N GLU A 737 -3.55 13.56 38.36
CA GLU A 737 -2.27 12.89 38.06
C GLU A 737 -1.31 13.86 37.36
N LEU A 738 -1.78 14.59 36.37
CA LEU A 738 -0.97 15.57 35.66
C LEU A 738 -0.54 16.72 36.54
N GLN A 739 -1.44 17.24 37.40
CA GLN A 739 -1.13 18.31 38.34
C GLN A 739 0.03 17.95 39.27
N LEU A 740 0.01 16.76 39.85
CA LEU A 740 1.08 16.31 40.78
C LEU A 740 2.45 16.30 40.08
N ILE A 741 2.50 15.76 38.86
CA ILE A 741 3.76 15.71 38.10
C ILE A 741 4.18 17.10 37.62
N ARG A 742 3.23 17.95 37.24
CA ARG A 742 3.50 19.33 36.83
C ARG A 742 4.03 20.18 37.97
N GLU A 743 3.38 20.11 39.15
CA GLU A 743 3.84 20.83 40.36
C GLU A 743 5.31 20.49 40.71
N GLU A 744 5.67 19.19 40.66
CA GLU A 744 7.04 18.72 40.84
C GLU A 744 7.96 19.20 39.72
N GLY A 745 7.56 19.08 38.46
CA GLY A 745 8.34 19.51 37.30
C GLY A 745 8.63 21.00 37.28
N GLU A 746 7.65 21.85 37.61
CA GLU A 746 7.83 23.30 37.68
C GLU A 746 8.83 23.71 38.79
N GLN A 747 8.80 23.03 39.94
CA GLN A 747 9.79 23.24 41.02
C GLN A 747 11.18 22.83 40.56
N ILE A 748 11.35 21.74 39.84
CA ILE A 748 12.61 21.28 39.29
C ILE A 748 13.14 22.27 38.25
N ILE A 749 12.31 22.71 37.31
CA ILE A 749 12.68 23.70 36.29
C ILE A 749 13.17 24.98 36.95
N ALA A 750 12.42 25.50 37.93
CA ALA A 750 12.81 26.71 38.68
C ALA A 750 14.10 26.55 39.47
N SER A 751 14.27 25.39 40.15
CA SER A 751 15.50 25.10 40.90
C SER A 751 16.74 25.05 40.01
N VAL A 752 16.67 24.29 38.92
CA VAL A 752 17.78 24.14 37.98
C VAL A 752 18.11 25.48 37.31
N ALA A 753 17.10 26.25 36.91
CA ALA A 753 17.30 27.58 36.30
C ALA A 753 18.02 28.52 37.27
N ALA A 754 17.62 28.54 38.55
CA ALA A 754 18.28 29.35 39.58
C ALA A 754 19.70 28.88 39.86
N ASP A 755 19.91 27.58 40.04
CA ASP A 755 21.22 27.00 40.37
C ASP A 755 22.26 27.21 39.26
N LYS A 756 21.81 27.16 37.99
CA LYS A 756 22.69 27.36 36.81
C LYS A 756 22.71 28.81 36.30
N GLY A 757 21.81 29.66 36.79
CA GLY A 757 21.71 31.05 36.34
C GLY A 757 21.29 31.21 34.87
N VAL A 758 20.40 30.36 34.37
CA VAL A 758 19.92 30.34 32.98
C VAL A 758 18.41 30.43 32.92
N ASP A 759 17.89 30.84 31.77
CA ASP A 759 16.46 30.84 31.51
C ASP A 759 16.01 29.48 30.94
N LEU A 760 15.11 28.80 31.64
CA LEU A 760 14.47 27.56 31.24
C LEU A 760 12.95 27.71 31.05
N SER A 761 12.44 28.95 30.90
CA SER A 761 11.01 29.21 30.70
C SER A 761 10.45 28.59 29.44
N GLY A 762 11.28 28.18 28.49
CA GLY A 762 10.90 27.47 27.28
C GLY A 762 10.63 25.97 27.46
N VAL A 763 10.92 25.39 28.63
CA VAL A 763 10.62 24.00 28.95
C VAL A 763 9.10 23.87 29.21
N THR A 764 8.44 23.00 28.47
CA THR A 764 6.98 22.81 28.58
C THR A 764 6.64 21.43 29.09
N ILE A 765 5.46 21.30 29.75
CA ILE A 765 4.97 20.04 30.28
C ILE A 765 3.59 19.74 29.67
N GLY A 766 3.49 18.60 29.00
CA GLY A 766 2.26 18.15 28.38
C GLY A 766 1.92 16.70 28.71
N ALA A 767 0.85 16.23 28.12
CA ALA A 767 0.32 14.89 28.36
C ALA A 767 0.22 14.06 27.08
N MET A 768 0.49 12.76 27.20
CA MET A 768 0.12 11.80 26.21
C MET A 768 -1.35 11.41 26.41
N ILE A 769 -2.15 11.57 25.34
CA ILE A 769 -3.56 11.16 25.32
C ILE A 769 -3.63 9.79 24.65
N GLU A 770 -3.70 8.77 25.44
CA GLU A 770 -3.64 7.38 25.00
C GLU A 770 -4.64 6.45 25.70
N LEU A 771 -5.44 7.02 26.61
CA LEU A 771 -6.57 6.36 27.21
C LEU A 771 -7.86 7.02 26.73
N PRO A 772 -8.93 6.28 26.45
CA PRO A 772 -10.23 6.84 26.09
C PRO A 772 -10.74 7.85 27.12
N ARG A 773 -10.53 7.58 28.43
CA ARG A 773 -10.90 8.51 29.50
C ARG A 773 -10.19 9.86 29.35
N ALA A 774 -8.91 9.87 29.06
CA ALA A 774 -8.14 11.12 28.85
C ALA A 774 -8.71 11.96 27.70
N ALA A 775 -9.06 11.31 26.58
CA ALA A 775 -9.68 11.99 25.45
C ALA A 775 -11.06 12.55 25.80
N MET A 776 -11.86 11.80 26.60
CA MET A 776 -13.20 12.21 27.03
C MET A 776 -13.22 13.28 28.14
N THR A 777 -12.09 13.54 28.78
CA THR A 777 -11.90 14.60 29.79
C THR A 777 -10.77 15.55 29.41
N ALA A 778 -10.55 15.71 28.08
CA ALA A 778 -9.44 16.50 27.57
C ALA A 778 -9.57 17.99 27.89
N GLU A 779 -10.79 18.50 28.13
CA GLU A 779 -11.02 19.86 28.60
C GLU A 779 -10.37 20.14 29.97
N ASP A 780 -10.50 19.20 30.93
CA ASP A 780 -9.90 19.34 32.26
C ASP A 780 -8.36 19.22 32.18
N LEU A 781 -7.88 18.27 31.37
CA LEU A 781 -6.43 18.06 31.17
C LEU A 781 -5.77 19.26 30.49
N ALA A 782 -6.47 19.95 29.61
CA ALA A 782 -5.96 21.11 28.87
C ALA A 782 -5.71 22.32 29.79
N GLU A 783 -6.35 22.41 30.96
CA GLU A 783 -6.06 23.44 31.95
C GLU A 783 -4.62 23.33 32.49
N GLU A 784 -4.13 22.10 32.58
CA GLU A 784 -2.83 21.79 33.20
C GLU A 784 -1.74 21.37 32.19
N ALA A 785 -2.05 21.29 30.91
CA ALA A 785 -1.09 20.87 29.87
C ALA A 785 -0.71 22.01 28.94
N ASP A 786 0.56 22.07 28.54
CA ASP A 786 1.02 22.99 27.50
C ASP A 786 0.79 22.43 26.11
N PHE A 787 0.74 21.10 25.97
CA PHE A 787 0.47 20.41 24.73
C PHE A 787 -0.10 19.01 24.99
N PHE A 788 -0.73 18.43 23.96
CA PHE A 788 -1.08 17.02 23.91
C PHE A 788 -0.41 16.30 22.75
N SER A 789 -0.05 15.05 22.98
CA SER A 789 0.32 14.12 21.91
C SER A 789 -0.54 12.87 22.03
N PHE A 790 -1.26 12.52 20.96
CA PHE A 790 -2.06 11.29 20.95
C PHE A 790 -1.15 10.07 20.76
N GLY A 791 -1.14 9.18 21.75
CA GLY A 791 -0.48 7.87 21.72
C GLY A 791 -1.41 6.85 21.08
N THR A 792 -1.51 6.86 19.76
CA THR A 792 -2.53 6.08 19.05
C THR A 792 -2.31 4.58 19.11
N ASN A 793 -1.12 4.08 19.45
CA ASN A 793 -0.89 2.65 19.68
C ASN A 793 -1.72 2.15 20.87
N ASP A 794 -1.51 2.75 22.06
CA ASP A 794 -2.25 2.41 23.28
C ASP A 794 -3.74 2.79 23.17
N LEU A 795 -4.04 3.92 22.54
CA LEU A 795 -5.43 4.33 22.33
C LEU A 795 -6.19 3.32 21.45
N THR A 796 -5.56 2.78 20.42
CA THR A 796 -6.15 1.72 19.57
C THR A 796 -6.41 0.47 20.41
N GLN A 797 -5.43 0.03 21.19
CA GLN A 797 -5.58 -1.13 22.05
C GLN A 797 -6.74 -0.97 23.05
N THR A 798 -6.84 0.19 23.69
CA THR A 798 -7.84 0.44 24.73
C THR A 798 -9.24 0.69 24.16
N VAL A 799 -9.38 1.29 23.00
CA VAL A 799 -10.68 1.51 22.32
C VAL A 799 -11.22 0.19 21.77
N TRP A 800 -10.37 -0.62 21.12
CA TRP A 800 -10.76 -1.93 20.62
C TRP A 800 -10.85 -3.01 21.71
N GLY A 801 -10.20 -2.82 22.85
CA GLY A 801 -10.03 -3.85 23.87
C GLY A 801 -9.10 -4.97 23.42
N PHE A 802 -8.08 -4.66 22.61
CA PHE A 802 -7.08 -5.59 22.13
C PHE A 802 -5.76 -5.42 22.86
N SER A 803 -5.09 -6.53 23.12
CA SER A 803 -3.66 -6.54 23.38
C SER A 803 -2.95 -6.87 22.07
N ARG A 804 -2.16 -5.95 21.54
CA ARG A 804 -1.53 -6.07 20.22
C ARG A 804 -0.77 -7.38 20.05
N ASP A 805 0.09 -7.67 21.01
CA ASP A 805 0.96 -8.84 20.99
C ASP A 805 0.16 -10.16 21.02
N ASP A 806 -0.99 -10.16 21.70
CA ASP A 806 -1.85 -11.34 21.80
C ASP A 806 -2.73 -11.56 20.55
N VAL A 807 -3.09 -10.50 19.82
CA VAL A 807 -4.13 -10.63 18.78
C VAL A 807 -3.59 -10.67 17.36
N GLU A 808 -2.48 -9.97 17.07
CA GLU A 808 -1.94 -9.85 15.70
C GLU A 808 -1.55 -11.22 15.10
N GLY A 809 -0.94 -12.10 15.89
CA GLY A 809 -0.54 -13.43 15.47
C GLY A 809 -1.64 -14.49 15.52
N VAL A 810 -2.75 -14.23 16.23
CA VAL A 810 -3.76 -15.26 16.52
C VAL A 810 -4.98 -15.15 15.62
N PHE A 811 -5.72 -14.07 15.64
CA PHE A 811 -6.99 -13.99 14.91
C PHE A 811 -7.12 -12.83 13.92
N PHE A 812 -6.20 -11.88 13.86
CA PHE A 812 -6.26 -10.77 12.91
C PHE A 812 -6.32 -11.23 11.44
N PRO A 813 -5.58 -12.26 11.01
CA PRO A 813 -5.72 -12.78 9.65
C PRO A 813 -7.17 -13.15 9.33
N GLN A 814 -7.86 -13.83 10.23
CA GLN A 814 -9.26 -14.21 10.07
C GLN A 814 -10.22 -13.01 10.05
N TYR A 815 -9.92 -11.96 10.84
CA TYR A 815 -10.71 -10.73 10.85
C TYR A 815 -10.56 -9.96 9.53
N ILE A 816 -9.37 -9.92 8.97
CA ILE A 816 -9.11 -9.32 7.65
C ILE A 816 -9.79 -10.16 6.56
N GLU A 817 -9.66 -11.48 6.59
CA GLU A 817 -10.31 -12.40 5.64
C GLU A 817 -11.84 -12.31 5.75
N GLY A 818 -12.36 -12.20 6.97
CA GLY A 818 -13.78 -12.01 7.24
C GLY A 818 -14.33 -10.62 6.88
N GLY A 819 -13.44 -9.67 6.53
CA GLY A 819 -13.83 -8.30 6.20
C GLY A 819 -14.33 -7.47 7.38
N ILE A 820 -13.98 -7.86 8.62
CA ILE A 820 -14.33 -7.11 9.83
C ILE A 820 -13.60 -5.77 9.85
N PHE A 821 -12.32 -5.77 9.44
CA PHE A 821 -11.60 -4.58 9.04
C PHE A 821 -10.76 -4.84 7.76
N GLY A 822 -10.65 -3.84 6.91
CA GLY A 822 -9.91 -3.98 5.64
C GLY A 822 -8.40 -3.89 5.80
N VAL A 823 -7.93 -3.25 6.88
CA VAL A 823 -6.53 -3.03 7.27
C VAL A 823 -6.44 -3.16 8.76
N SER A 824 -5.29 -3.64 9.27
CA SER A 824 -5.05 -3.66 10.71
C SER A 824 -5.24 -2.26 11.32
N PRO A 825 -6.03 -2.12 12.39
CA PRO A 825 -6.20 -0.84 13.08
C PRO A 825 -4.91 -0.34 13.74
N PHE A 826 -3.84 -1.15 13.78
CA PHE A 826 -2.50 -0.74 14.20
C PHE A 826 -1.64 -0.21 13.05
N GLU A 827 -1.99 -0.51 11.81
CA GLU A 827 -1.31 0.01 10.61
C GLU A 827 -1.89 1.36 10.17
N SER A 828 -3.22 1.43 10.07
CA SER A 828 -3.95 2.65 9.70
C SER A 828 -5.05 2.91 10.71
N ILE A 829 -5.26 4.18 11.07
CA ILE A 829 -6.21 4.52 12.13
C ILE A 829 -7.63 4.09 11.79
N ASP A 830 -8.29 3.44 12.73
CA ASP A 830 -9.74 3.20 12.67
C ASP A 830 -10.49 4.51 12.85
N VAL A 831 -10.85 5.13 11.74
CA VAL A 831 -11.49 6.46 11.73
C VAL A 831 -12.83 6.46 12.49
N HIS A 832 -13.59 5.37 12.43
CA HIS A 832 -14.93 5.28 13.03
C HIS A 832 -14.91 5.07 14.54
N GLY A 833 -13.94 4.32 15.05
CA GLY A 833 -13.76 4.07 16.48
C GLY A 833 -12.72 5.01 17.09
N VAL A 834 -11.45 4.66 16.91
CA VAL A 834 -10.31 5.39 17.48
C VAL A 834 -10.27 6.85 17.01
N GLY A 835 -10.52 7.08 15.72
CA GLY A 835 -10.56 8.41 15.13
C GLY A 835 -11.64 9.30 15.73
N THR A 836 -12.82 8.74 16.05
CA THR A 836 -13.88 9.48 16.76
C THR A 836 -13.42 9.93 18.14
N VAL A 837 -12.71 9.07 18.87
CA VAL A 837 -12.15 9.39 20.19
C VAL A 837 -11.08 10.49 20.09
N VAL A 838 -10.20 10.42 19.08
CA VAL A 838 -9.20 11.47 18.81
C VAL A 838 -9.89 12.80 18.49
N ALA A 839 -10.87 12.81 17.59
CA ALA A 839 -11.60 14.02 17.20
C ALA A 839 -12.30 14.68 18.39
N GLU A 840 -12.92 13.87 19.25
CA GLU A 840 -13.56 14.36 20.47
C GLU A 840 -12.53 14.94 21.46
N GLY A 841 -11.39 14.28 21.64
CA GLY A 841 -10.30 14.80 22.46
C GLY A 841 -9.78 16.15 21.95
N VAL A 842 -9.60 16.29 20.64
CA VAL A 842 -9.21 17.58 20.00
C VAL A 842 -10.26 18.67 20.28
N ARG A 843 -11.53 18.37 20.06
CA ARG A 843 -12.62 19.32 20.27
C ARG A 843 -12.69 19.80 21.72
N ARG A 844 -12.59 18.87 22.67
CA ARG A 844 -12.63 19.17 24.12
C ARG A 844 -11.43 19.99 24.56
N ALA A 845 -10.23 19.58 24.19
CA ALA A 845 -9.01 20.32 24.53
C ALA A 845 -9.10 21.77 24.07
N ARG A 846 -9.53 22.02 22.83
CA ARG A 846 -9.65 23.39 22.27
C ARG A 846 -10.83 24.17 22.83
N SER A 847 -11.82 23.54 23.42
CA SER A 847 -12.88 24.27 24.14
C SER A 847 -12.36 24.99 25.37
N THR A 848 -11.32 24.46 26.02
CA THR A 848 -10.65 25.11 27.18
C THR A 848 -9.47 25.96 26.76
N LYS A 849 -8.61 25.44 25.86
CA LYS A 849 -7.39 26.11 25.40
C LYS A 849 -7.34 26.09 23.87
N PRO A 850 -7.91 27.13 23.20
CA PRO A 850 -8.06 27.13 21.73
C PRO A 850 -6.76 26.92 20.96
N ASP A 851 -5.65 27.42 21.48
CA ASP A 851 -4.33 27.38 20.85
C ASP A 851 -3.44 26.25 21.36
N ILE A 852 -4.00 25.29 22.11
CA ILE A 852 -3.21 24.16 22.61
C ILE A 852 -2.56 23.40 21.43
N LYS A 853 -1.28 23.13 21.56
CA LYS A 853 -0.54 22.35 20.56
C LYS A 853 -0.92 20.88 20.67
N LEU A 854 -1.38 20.31 19.58
CA LEU A 854 -1.87 18.94 19.45
C LEU A 854 -1.09 18.18 18.41
N GLY A 855 -0.60 17.01 18.75
CA GLY A 855 0.12 16.14 17.84
C GLY A 855 -0.22 14.68 18.01
N VAL A 856 0.39 13.84 17.21
CA VAL A 856 0.33 12.37 17.30
C VAL A 856 1.74 11.80 17.22
N CYS A 857 2.01 10.77 18.00
CA CYS A 857 3.31 10.10 18.03
C CYS A 857 3.22 8.57 17.90
N GLY A 858 2.02 7.99 17.80
CA GLY A 858 1.82 6.59 17.46
C GLY A 858 2.26 6.28 16.03
N GLU A 859 2.35 5.00 15.69
CA GLU A 859 2.78 4.54 14.35
C GLU A 859 1.95 5.11 13.20
N HIS A 860 0.68 5.45 13.46
CA HIS A 860 -0.24 6.10 12.53
C HIS A 860 0.26 7.48 12.04
N GLY A 861 1.17 8.12 12.77
CA GLY A 861 1.77 9.40 12.35
C GLY A 861 2.57 9.33 11.04
N GLY A 862 2.95 8.13 10.60
CA GLY A 862 3.63 7.87 9.34
C GLY A 862 2.78 7.19 8.28
N ASP A 863 1.51 6.87 8.58
CA ASP A 863 0.60 6.24 7.63
C ASP A 863 -0.12 7.29 6.76
N PRO A 864 -0.09 7.16 5.43
CA PRO A 864 -0.72 8.12 4.51
C PRO A 864 -2.17 8.45 4.84
N ALA A 865 -3.03 7.44 4.99
CA ALA A 865 -4.46 7.64 5.24
C ALA A 865 -4.71 8.30 6.61
N SER A 866 -3.94 7.91 7.62
CA SER A 866 -4.01 8.48 8.97
C SER A 866 -3.56 9.95 8.99
N ILE A 867 -2.54 10.33 8.21
CA ILE A 867 -2.08 11.73 8.10
C ILE A 867 -3.20 12.62 7.56
N HIS A 868 -3.93 12.19 6.53
CA HIS A 868 -5.09 12.92 6.01
C HIS A 868 -6.18 13.09 7.08
N PHE A 869 -6.45 12.05 7.88
CA PHE A 869 -7.36 12.14 9.01
C PHE A 869 -6.87 13.16 10.05
N PHE A 870 -5.59 13.11 10.46
CA PHE A 870 -5.03 14.05 11.43
C PHE A 870 -5.02 15.50 10.95
N HIS A 871 -4.80 15.70 9.65
CA HIS A 871 -4.99 17.01 9.03
C HIS A 871 -6.43 17.52 9.18
N LYS A 872 -7.40 16.67 8.83
CA LYS A 872 -8.83 17.01 8.88
C LYS A 872 -9.33 17.34 10.30
N VAL A 873 -8.91 16.58 11.32
CA VAL A 873 -9.29 16.86 12.71
C VAL A 873 -8.53 18.04 13.31
N GLY A 874 -7.54 18.57 12.61
CA GLY A 874 -6.88 19.82 12.94
C GLY A 874 -5.68 19.68 13.88
N LEU A 875 -4.95 18.55 13.88
CA LEU A 875 -3.69 18.48 14.62
C LEU A 875 -2.66 19.49 14.10
N ASN A 876 -1.68 19.82 14.94
CA ASN A 876 -0.58 20.72 14.60
C ASN A 876 0.62 19.99 14.01
N TYR A 877 0.86 18.73 14.44
CA TYR A 877 1.96 17.91 13.92
C TYR A 877 1.64 16.42 13.93
N VAL A 878 2.33 15.69 13.06
CA VAL A 878 2.47 14.24 13.10
C VAL A 878 3.91 13.86 13.38
N SER A 879 4.14 12.74 14.05
CA SER A 879 5.48 12.23 14.36
C SER A 879 5.57 10.76 13.98
N CYS A 880 6.63 10.38 13.29
CA CYS A 880 6.83 9.04 12.74
C CYS A 880 8.31 8.61 12.80
N SER A 881 8.61 7.36 12.46
CA SER A 881 10.00 6.92 12.35
C SER A 881 10.78 7.77 11.34
N PRO A 882 12.10 7.98 11.50
CA PRO A 882 12.90 8.85 10.63
C PRO A 882 12.73 8.52 9.14
N PHE A 883 12.73 7.25 8.77
CA PHE A 883 12.58 6.81 7.38
C PHE A 883 11.23 7.18 6.74
N ARG A 884 10.18 7.38 7.55
CA ARG A 884 8.85 7.80 7.08
C ARG A 884 8.68 9.31 6.97
N VAL A 885 9.61 10.10 7.45
CA VAL A 885 9.53 11.58 7.42
C VAL A 885 9.29 12.14 6.01
N PRO A 886 10.00 11.71 4.95
CA PRO A 886 9.73 12.21 3.59
C PRO A 886 8.31 11.90 3.11
N VAL A 887 7.81 10.71 3.41
CA VAL A 887 6.44 10.27 3.10
C VAL A 887 5.41 11.13 3.85
N ALA A 888 5.64 11.37 5.13
CA ALA A 888 4.75 12.20 5.94
C ALA A 888 4.74 13.66 5.46
N ARG A 889 5.86 14.21 5.00
CA ARG A 889 5.93 15.54 4.37
C ARG A 889 5.08 15.61 3.11
N LEU A 890 5.22 14.62 2.23
CA LEU A 890 4.42 14.51 1.01
C LEU A 890 2.93 14.42 1.32
N GLU A 891 2.53 13.52 2.20
CA GLU A 891 1.12 13.29 2.51
C GLU A 891 0.48 14.44 3.30
N ALA A 892 1.23 15.11 4.17
CA ALA A 892 0.76 16.34 4.82
C ALA A 892 0.48 17.47 3.81
N GLY A 893 1.31 17.58 2.77
CA GLY A 893 1.07 18.51 1.66
C GLY A 893 -0.14 18.10 0.82
N ARG A 894 -0.28 16.82 0.49
CA ARG A 894 -1.43 16.30 -0.23
C ARG A 894 -2.74 16.54 0.53
N ALA A 895 -2.76 16.27 1.82
CA ALA A 895 -3.93 16.54 2.66
C ALA A 895 -4.34 18.02 2.64
N ALA A 896 -3.37 18.93 2.61
CA ALA A 896 -3.64 20.36 2.56
C ALA A 896 -4.26 20.80 1.21
N VAL A 897 -3.79 20.26 0.08
CA VAL A 897 -4.34 20.63 -1.24
C VAL A 897 -5.69 19.96 -1.52
N GLU A 898 -5.95 18.79 -0.98
CA GLU A 898 -7.25 18.12 -1.09
C GLU A 898 -8.38 18.93 -0.41
N ASP A 899 -8.10 19.55 0.73
CA ASP A 899 -9.05 20.44 1.40
C ASP A 899 -9.40 21.67 0.55
N HIS A 900 -8.45 22.20 -0.24
CA HIS A 900 -8.67 23.35 -1.13
C HIS A 900 -9.53 22.99 -2.36
N VAL A 901 -9.51 21.74 -2.80
CA VAL A 901 -10.31 21.27 -3.97
C VAL A 901 -11.74 20.91 -3.55
N ALA A 902 -11.96 20.58 -2.27
CA ALA A 902 -13.28 20.24 -1.73
C ALA A 902 -14.12 21.47 -1.33
N LEU A 903 -13.54 22.68 -1.33
CA LEU A 903 -14.21 23.98 -1.12
C LEU A 903 -14.49 24.63 -2.48
#